data_ec8f56097276e95c07eb2d6dec26b51c
#
_entry.id   ec8f56097276e95c07eb2d6dec26b51c
#
_cell.length_a   1.000
_cell.length_b   1.000
_cell.length_c   1.000
_cell.angle_alpha   90.00
_cell.angle_beta   90.00
_cell.angle_gamma   90.00
#
_symmetry.space_group_name_H-M   'P 1'
#
loop_
_entity.id
_entity.type
_entity.pdbx_description
1 polymer ?
#
loop_
_entity_poly.entity_id
_entity_poly.type
_entity_poly.pdbx_seq_one_letter_code
_entity_poly.pdbx_strand_id
1 'polypeptide(L)'
;MEMTRVMMPCVRWLTLLGLISSNVVFGIQLQSLDVPFNGEGECALILDGPGKSSNFDYSLNLLRGSSLNYDGPNTCITFDAINAAYLDARKRIHVASPDDAHFKNEYVASVGELVFDISLNLAKTYGLSYQEIEKGLPLIDTSKTLIRDVCPAFLSNVECRAGKYRRYDGLCTNLEHPTWGASHTPFTRLLGPVYADGIQAPRISITGRPLPLARVVSRTIHPDEGYHDHAGTVMIIAWGQFMDHDYTLQGTPLDPLNKNDPEECCNRPAHLKHPYCNEIYIPEDDFFYKLFKVNCIDFVRTFPAPRPGCRLGSKVPFNTLTGVLDGNTVYGVTESHAKKLRMFEGGLLRMHPAFEHFGLKDLLPLKVEIPDEGCTRPNSSMYCFEAGEIRVNEQLVLACMHTLMAREHNRLAKGLAEINPHWDDETLFQEARRINIAIIQHVTYNEFLPILLGKDVMEKFGLTLQKQGYWDGYDSNVNPGVIDAFAAAAFRFGHSLLPTAVERWSKAHKFISSKRLSDLIRRPYDLFRAGVFDEYFMGLMNQVAQAMDDSITQEVTNHLFKKAGAKFGMDLVSFNMQRGREFGLPGYMEYRKFCGLPWSDRFEDMFQSMPNETIRKYSSIFEHPADIDLWSGGVSEKPLPGSILGPTFACIIATQFSYSRRGDRFWYELPNQPSSFTPEQLQEIRKVRLARLICDNTDLIDTVQLYPMVLPDHEINPRVPCKSGIIPSLDLSKWAHFPHEHAFQLNDILGK
;
A
#
# COMPACT_ATOMS: atom_id res chain seq x y z
N MET A 1 9.28 67.17 16.51
CA MET A 1 8.06 68.00 16.65
C MET A 1 6.93 67.04 16.40
N GLU A 2 6.04 66.70 17.23
CA GLU A 2 5.77 66.91 18.66
C GLU A 2 4.95 65.68 19.14
N MET A 3 5.30 65.26 20.32
CA MET A 3 4.48 64.29 21.10
C MET A 3 3.15 64.94 21.48
N THR A 4 2.09 64.16 21.50
CA THR A 4 1.04 64.34 22.51
C THR A 4 0.53 62.99 23.01
N ARG A 5 0.80 62.74 24.27
CA ARG A 5 0.20 61.69 25.12
C ARG A 5 -1.28 62.02 25.33
N VAL A 6 -2.12 60.94 25.30
CA VAL A 6 -3.36 60.96 26.07
C VAL A 6 -3.41 59.65 26.88
N MET A 7 -3.17 59.82 28.19
CA MET A 7 -3.55 58.88 29.24
C MET A 7 -5.05 58.97 29.50
N MET A 8 -5.74 57.84 29.61
CA MET A 8 -6.91 57.63 30.48
C MET A 8 -7.43 56.21 30.42
N PRO A 9 -8.15 55.69 31.41
CA PRO A 9 -7.66 55.18 32.70
C PRO A 9 -7.98 53.65 32.88
N CYS A 10 -7.02 53.00 33.47
CA CYS A 10 -7.07 51.63 33.85
C CYS A 10 -7.62 51.49 35.28
N VAL A 11 -8.91 51.59 35.53
CA VAL A 11 -9.50 51.29 36.88
C VAL A 11 -11.00 50.93 36.80
N ARG A 12 -11.45 50.09 35.91
CA ARG A 12 -12.85 49.53 36.03
C ARG A 12 -13.06 48.12 35.47
N TRP A 13 -12.01 47.39 35.20
CA TRP A 13 -12.16 46.02 34.67
C TRP A 13 -11.64 44.90 35.63
N LEU A 14 -11.17 45.27 36.81
CA LEU A 14 -10.66 44.27 37.77
C LEU A 14 -11.72 43.70 38.72
N THR A 15 -12.94 44.27 38.72
CA THR A 15 -14.06 43.73 39.55
C THR A 15 -15.07 42.88 38.81
N LEU A 16 -14.95 42.75 37.48
CA LEU A 16 -15.81 41.83 36.70
C LEU A 16 -15.14 40.50 36.38
N LEU A 17 -13.81 40.42 36.46
CA LEU A 17 -13.05 39.16 36.28
C LEU A 17 -12.96 38.32 37.55
N GLY A 18 -13.29 38.89 38.68
CA GLY A 18 -13.31 38.19 39.98
C GLY A 18 -14.63 37.45 40.27
N LEU A 19 -15.67 37.66 39.47
CA LEU A 19 -16.97 37.02 39.63
C LEU A 19 -17.29 35.95 38.54
N ILE A 20 -16.45 35.84 37.53
CA ILE A 20 -16.59 34.79 36.49
C ILE A 20 -15.64 33.58 36.77
N SER A 21 -14.64 33.78 37.66
CA SER A 21 -13.72 32.66 38.01
C SER A 21 -14.18 31.79 39.18
N SER A 22 -15.33 32.07 39.77
CA SER A 22 -15.83 31.24 40.90
C SER A 22 -17.07 30.39 40.64
N ASN A 23 -17.57 30.31 39.37
CA ASN A 23 -18.77 29.53 39.07
C ASN A 23 -18.70 28.67 37.78
N VAL A 24 -17.51 28.40 37.23
CA VAL A 24 -17.34 27.36 36.22
C VAL A 24 -16.10 26.53 36.54
N VAL A 25 -16.01 26.09 37.78
CA VAL A 25 -15.34 24.85 38.13
C VAL A 25 -16.47 23.94 38.62
N PHE A 26 -17.36 23.58 37.72
CA PHE A 26 -17.81 22.21 37.74
C PHE A 26 -16.57 21.41 37.31
N GLY A 27 -15.73 21.16 38.31
CA GLY A 27 -14.92 20.00 38.29
C GLY A 27 -15.87 18.85 37.96
N ILE A 28 -15.73 18.30 36.77
CA ILE A 28 -15.82 16.86 36.65
C ILE A 28 -14.74 16.43 37.65
N GLN A 29 -15.08 16.22 38.92
CA GLN A 29 -14.43 15.22 39.72
C GLN A 29 -14.55 13.98 38.86
N LEU A 30 -13.52 13.70 38.04
CA LEU A 30 -13.15 12.36 37.74
C LEU A 30 -12.98 11.73 39.10
N GLN A 31 -14.08 11.19 39.70
CA GLN A 31 -13.96 10.15 40.66
C GLN A 31 -12.96 9.22 40.03
N SER A 32 -11.80 9.07 40.64
CA SER A 32 -10.96 7.92 40.41
C SER A 32 -11.95 6.77 40.59
N LEU A 33 -12.38 6.20 39.47
CA LEU A 33 -13.07 4.94 39.51
C LEU A 33 -11.97 3.95 39.95
N ASP A 34 -11.82 3.82 41.27
CA ASP A 34 -11.30 2.63 41.90
C ASP A 34 -12.33 1.51 41.64
N VAL A 35 -12.58 1.24 40.37
CA VAL A 35 -13.28 0.05 39.94
C VAL A 35 -12.24 -1.06 40.10
N PRO A 36 -12.43 -1.99 41.01
CA PRO A 36 -11.56 -3.14 41.09
C PRO A 36 -11.56 -3.79 39.71
N PHE A 37 -10.41 -4.14 39.17
CA PHE A 37 -10.28 -4.84 37.89
C PHE A 37 -11.04 -6.19 37.88
N ASN A 38 -11.50 -6.69 38.99
CA ASN A 38 -12.43 -7.81 39.19
C ASN A 38 -13.87 -7.32 39.47
N GLY A 39 -14.28 -6.21 38.85
CA GLY A 39 -15.48 -5.49 39.19
C GLY A 39 -16.79 -6.25 38.99
N GLU A 40 -17.74 -5.94 39.82
CA GLU A 40 -19.16 -6.17 39.62
C GLU A 40 -19.59 -5.42 38.35
N GLY A 41 -19.92 -6.14 37.29
CA GLY A 41 -20.37 -5.57 36.02
C GLY A 41 -20.83 -6.64 35.04
N GLU A 42 -21.53 -6.24 33.98
CA GLU A 42 -21.90 -7.15 32.87
C GLU A 42 -20.64 -7.71 32.23
N CYS A 43 -20.59 -9.03 32.06
CA CYS A 43 -19.47 -9.73 31.46
C CYS A 43 -19.38 -9.47 29.96
N ALA A 44 -18.25 -8.97 29.49
CA ALA A 44 -17.97 -8.73 28.09
C ALA A 44 -17.27 -9.92 27.41
N LEU A 45 -16.41 -10.63 28.15
CA LEU A 45 -15.69 -11.82 27.66
C LEU A 45 -15.43 -12.79 28.82
N ILE A 46 -15.85 -14.03 28.64
CA ILE A 46 -15.55 -15.13 29.56
C ILE A 46 -14.22 -15.76 29.14
N LEU A 47 -13.28 -15.81 30.08
CA LEU A 47 -11.98 -16.46 29.86
C LEU A 47 -12.13 -17.94 30.28
N ASP A 48 -11.77 -18.84 29.35
CA ASP A 48 -11.64 -20.26 29.67
C ASP A 48 -10.51 -20.42 30.68
N GLY A 49 -10.79 -21.19 31.74
CA GLY A 49 -9.78 -21.52 32.76
C GLY A 49 -8.51 -22.13 32.11
N PRO A 50 -7.38 -22.32 32.80
CA PRO A 50 -6.09 -22.66 32.20
C PRO A 50 -6.20 -23.89 31.30
N GLY A 51 -6.59 -23.64 30.06
CA GLY A 51 -6.81 -24.63 29.03
C GLY A 51 -5.50 -25.25 28.60
N LYS A 52 -5.55 -26.55 28.33
CA LYS A 52 -4.45 -27.36 27.83
C LYS A 52 -3.77 -26.66 26.64
N SER A 53 -2.50 -26.33 26.78
CA SER A 53 -1.68 -25.73 25.73
C SER A 53 -1.69 -26.57 24.46
N SER A 54 -2.06 -25.99 23.34
CA SER A 54 -1.69 -26.52 22.02
C SER A 54 -0.24 -26.16 21.75
N ASN A 55 0.48 -26.99 21.02
CA ASN A 55 1.93 -26.93 20.75
C ASN A 55 2.49 -25.64 20.09
N PHE A 56 1.79 -24.51 20.17
CA PHE A 56 2.17 -23.19 19.64
C PHE A 56 2.59 -22.18 20.73
N ASP A 57 2.84 -22.64 21.94
CA ASP A 57 2.99 -21.80 23.15
C ASP A 57 4.39 -21.19 23.37
N TYR A 58 5.25 -21.09 22.37
CA TYR A 58 6.63 -20.60 22.61
C TYR A 58 6.73 -19.11 22.95
N SER A 59 5.83 -18.27 22.46
CA SER A 59 5.83 -16.82 22.74
C SER A 59 5.09 -16.42 24.03
N LEU A 60 4.26 -17.28 24.56
CA LEU A 60 3.32 -16.97 25.66
C LEU A 60 3.93 -17.14 27.06
N ASN A 61 5.03 -17.87 27.19
CA ASN A 61 5.73 -18.00 28.48
C ASN A 61 6.35 -16.70 29.01
N LEU A 62 6.54 -15.70 28.13
CA LEU A 62 7.02 -14.37 28.54
C LEU A 62 5.94 -13.51 29.20
N LEU A 63 4.67 -13.67 28.81
CA LEU A 63 3.54 -12.98 29.44
C LEU A 63 3.12 -13.63 30.76
N ARG A 64 3.37 -14.92 30.94
CA ARG A 64 3.07 -15.68 32.16
C ARG A 64 4.07 -15.48 33.30
N GLY A 65 5.10 -14.69 33.10
CA GLY A 65 6.14 -14.41 34.11
C GLY A 65 5.69 -13.58 35.33
N SER A 66 4.46 -13.07 35.34
CA SER A 66 3.83 -12.51 36.54
C SER A 66 2.66 -13.42 36.94
N SER A 67 2.94 -14.37 37.83
CA SER A 67 1.97 -15.24 38.40
C SER A 67 0.90 -14.44 39.17
N LEU A 68 -0.21 -14.13 38.53
CA LEU A 68 -1.46 -13.98 39.19
C LEU A 68 -2.07 -15.39 39.28
N ASN A 69 -2.05 -16.00 40.47
CA ASN A 69 -2.73 -17.24 40.75
C ASN A 69 -4.24 -17.01 40.60
N TYR A 70 -4.79 -17.35 39.45
CA TYR A 70 -6.22 -17.47 39.26
C TYR A 70 -6.64 -18.90 39.62
N ASP A 71 -6.87 -19.14 40.88
CA ASP A 71 -7.59 -20.33 41.40
C ASP A 71 -9.09 -20.01 41.46
N GLY A 72 -9.78 -20.02 40.32
CA GLY A 72 -11.23 -19.83 40.31
C GLY A 72 -11.87 -20.23 38.96
N PRO A 73 -13.10 -20.75 39.00
CA PRO A 73 -13.85 -21.06 37.79
C PRO A 73 -14.30 -19.77 37.11
N ASN A 74 -13.99 -19.64 35.80
CA ASN A 74 -14.46 -18.61 34.85
C ASN A 74 -14.22 -17.16 35.27
N THR A 75 -13.00 -16.66 35.00
CA THR A 75 -12.71 -15.22 35.09
C THR A 75 -13.39 -14.50 33.93
N CYS A 76 -13.99 -13.34 34.21
CA CYS A 76 -14.66 -12.53 33.21
C CYS A 76 -13.99 -11.16 33.08
N ILE A 77 -13.77 -10.71 31.85
CA ILE A 77 -13.49 -9.30 31.57
C ILE A 77 -14.85 -8.58 31.49
N THR A 78 -15.08 -7.61 32.37
CA THR A 78 -16.31 -6.82 32.39
C THR A 78 -16.23 -5.58 31.51
N PHE A 79 -17.37 -5.01 31.09
CA PHE A 79 -17.40 -3.73 30.39
C PHE A 79 -16.79 -2.59 31.21
N ASP A 80 -16.93 -2.63 32.54
CA ASP A 80 -16.33 -1.64 33.45
C ASP A 80 -14.80 -1.72 33.45
N ALA A 81 -14.23 -2.92 33.41
CA ALA A 81 -12.77 -3.10 33.26
C ALA A 81 -12.25 -2.51 31.94
N ILE A 82 -13.00 -2.67 30.85
CA ILE A 82 -12.64 -2.08 29.54
C ILE A 82 -12.73 -0.55 29.61
N ASN A 83 -13.76 0.01 30.22
CA ASN A 83 -13.89 1.46 30.42
C ASN A 83 -12.80 2.02 31.33
N ALA A 84 -12.37 1.31 32.36
CA ALA A 84 -11.23 1.68 33.18
C ALA A 84 -9.92 1.71 32.38
N ALA A 85 -9.68 0.68 31.57
CA ALA A 85 -8.53 0.63 30.65
C ALA A 85 -8.56 1.78 29.62
N TYR A 86 -9.75 2.13 29.07
CA TYR A 86 -9.95 3.28 28.19
C TYR A 86 -9.56 4.59 28.88
N LEU A 87 -10.05 4.85 30.08
CA LEU A 87 -9.75 6.07 30.84
C LEU A 87 -8.25 6.19 31.16
N ASP A 88 -7.61 5.06 31.45
CA ASP A 88 -6.15 5.04 31.66
C ASP A 88 -5.37 5.33 30.37
N ALA A 89 -5.73 4.71 29.25
CA ALA A 89 -5.12 4.96 27.95
C ALA A 89 -5.28 6.42 27.50
N ARG A 90 -6.44 7.03 27.74
CA ARG A 90 -6.72 8.46 27.43
C ARG A 90 -5.83 9.45 28.17
N LYS A 91 -5.21 9.08 29.28
CA LYS A 91 -4.23 9.93 29.99
C LYS A 91 -2.93 10.05 29.19
N ARG A 92 -2.61 9.07 28.39
CA ARG A 92 -1.35 8.99 27.60
C ARG A 92 -1.53 9.33 26.13
N ILE A 93 -2.69 8.96 25.57
CA ILE A 93 -2.95 9.05 24.14
C ILE A 93 -3.98 10.15 23.88
N HIS A 94 -3.56 11.13 23.08
CA HIS A 94 -4.45 12.19 22.59
C HIS A 94 -5.06 11.74 21.26
N VAL A 95 -6.38 11.64 21.19
CA VAL A 95 -7.08 11.38 19.93
C VAL A 95 -7.19 12.68 19.15
N ALA A 96 -6.65 12.70 17.92
CA ALA A 96 -6.69 13.86 17.05
C ALA A 96 -8.14 14.21 16.64
N SER A 97 -8.39 15.45 16.21
CA SER A 97 -9.72 15.88 15.79
C SER A 97 -10.09 15.25 14.43
N PRO A 98 -11.32 14.77 14.26
CA PRO A 98 -11.80 14.27 12.96
C PRO A 98 -12.05 15.35 11.93
N ASP A 99 -12.16 16.63 12.34
CA ASP A 99 -12.58 17.75 11.47
C ASP A 99 -11.46 18.29 10.59
N ASP A 100 -10.22 17.85 10.80
CA ASP A 100 -9.08 18.31 10.04
C ASP A 100 -8.78 17.34 8.89
N ALA A 101 -9.27 17.67 7.70
CA ALA A 101 -9.14 16.82 6.50
C ALA A 101 -7.68 16.54 6.10
N HIS A 102 -6.72 17.36 6.56
CA HIS A 102 -5.28 17.14 6.42
C HIS A 102 -4.74 16.02 7.32
N PHE A 103 -5.47 15.64 8.38
CA PHE A 103 -5.02 14.74 9.45
C PHE A 103 -5.81 13.44 9.55
N LYS A 104 -6.46 12.99 8.47
CA LYS A 104 -7.21 11.71 8.50
C LYS A 104 -6.32 10.55 8.97
N ASN A 105 -5.07 10.50 8.53
CA ASN A 105 -4.11 9.49 8.98
C ASN A 105 -3.81 9.61 10.48
N GLU A 106 -3.56 10.81 10.99
CA GLU A 106 -3.29 11.05 12.42
C GLU A 106 -4.50 10.72 13.28
N TYR A 107 -5.72 11.07 12.83
CA TYR A 107 -6.95 10.72 13.53
C TYR A 107 -7.13 9.20 13.63
N VAL A 108 -7.08 8.50 12.49
CA VAL A 108 -7.25 7.04 12.45
C VAL A 108 -6.16 6.34 13.26
N ALA A 109 -4.90 6.80 13.12
CA ALA A 109 -3.76 6.27 13.88
C ALA A 109 -3.97 6.44 15.39
N SER A 110 -4.36 7.65 15.84
CA SER A 110 -4.56 7.92 17.28
C SER A 110 -5.68 7.08 17.91
N VAL A 111 -6.75 6.81 17.16
CA VAL A 111 -7.80 5.87 17.59
C VAL A 111 -7.26 4.44 17.62
N GLY A 112 -6.49 4.04 16.60
CA GLY A 112 -5.82 2.74 16.55
C GLY A 112 -4.90 2.53 17.75
N GLU A 113 -4.08 3.53 18.09
CA GLU A 113 -3.20 3.52 19.26
C GLU A 113 -3.98 3.37 20.56
N LEU A 114 -5.07 4.12 20.70
CA LEU A 114 -5.93 4.05 21.90
C LEU A 114 -6.54 2.66 22.07
N VAL A 115 -7.17 2.12 21.04
CA VAL A 115 -7.82 0.80 21.06
C VAL A 115 -6.78 -0.31 21.29
N PHE A 116 -5.60 -0.17 20.71
CA PHE A 116 -4.50 -1.11 20.91
C PHE A 116 -3.95 -1.04 22.34
N ASP A 117 -3.76 0.14 22.92
CA ASP A 117 -3.28 0.30 24.32
C ASP A 117 -4.26 -0.31 25.32
N ILE A 118 -5.57 -0.18 25.08
CA ILE A 118 -6.60 -0.88 25.85
C ILE A 118 -6.41 -2.39 25.75
N SER A 119 -6.23 -2.91 24.54
CA SER A 119 -6.01 -4.35 24.30
C SER A 119 -4.75 -4.85 25.01
N LEU A 120 -3.67 -4.08 24.96
CA LEU A 120 -2.40 -4.38 25.63
C LEU A 120 -2.55 -4.40 27.16
N ASN A 121 -3.30 -3.43 27.70
CA ASN A 121 -3.58 -3.34 29.13
C ASN A 121 -4.38 -4.58 29.61
N LEU A 122 -5.46 -4.91 28.89
CA LEU A 122 -6.27 -6.10 29.22
C LEU A 122 -5.45 -7.40 29.10
N ALA A 123 -4.67 -7.55 28.02
CA ALA A 123 -3.83 -8.74 27.83
C ALA A 123 -2.83 -8.93 28.98
N LYS A 124 -2.20 -7.85 29.43
CA LYS A 124 -1.26 -7.88 30.57
C LYS A 124 -1.97 -8.15 31.90
N THR A 125 -3.09 -7.46 32.15
CA THR A 125 -3.83 -7.54 33.42
C THR A 125 -4.41 -8.93 33.63
N TYR A 126 -4.98 -9.52 32.58
CA TYR A 126 -5.65 -10.83 32.68
C TYR A 126 -4.76 -11.99 32.23
N GLY A 127 -3.52 -11.76 31.80
CA GLY A 127 -2.59 -12.81 31.35
C GLY A 127 -3.14 -13.59 30.17
N LEU A 128 -3.73 -12.88 29.17
CA LEU A 128 -4.45 -13.50 28.05
C LEU A 128 -3.55 -14.36 27.20
N SER A 129 -4.05 -15.53 26.80
CA SER A 129 -3.44 -16.41 25.82
C SER A 129 -3.54 -15.83 24.41
N TYR A 130 -2.72 -16.35 23.48
CA TYR A 130 -2.78 -15.99 22.06
C TYR A 130 -4.20 -16.14 21.49
N GLN A 131 -4.92 -17.23 21.85
CA GLN A 131 -6.29 -17.44 21.34
C GLN A 131 -7.29 -16.44 21.92
N GLU A 132 -7.14 -16.06 23.18
CA GLU A 132 -7.98 -15.05 23.81
C GLU A 132 -7.71 -13.66 23.22
N ILE A 133 -6.48 -13.34 22.86
CA ILE A 133 -6.12 -12.09 22.18
C ILE A 133 -6.67 -12.07 20.75
N GLU A 134 -6.45 -13.12 19.97
CA GLU A 134 -6.78 -13.13 18.54
C GLU A 134 -8.26 -13.44 18.24
N LYS A 135 -8.90 -14.26 19.08
CA LYS A 135 -10.28 -14.71 18.87
C LYS A 135 -11.26 -14.20 19.92
N GLY A 136 -10.80 -13.97 21.13
CA GLY A 136 -11.63 -13.51 22.24
C GLY A 136 -11.84 -12.00 22.24
N LEU A 137 -10.78 -11.21 22.33
CA LEU A 137 -10.88 -9.74 22.37
C LEU A 137 -11.73 -9.15 21.22
N PRO A 138 -11.63 -9.62 19.96
CA PRO A 138 -12.45 -9.09 18.87
C PRO A 138 -13.96 -9.37 18.99
N LEU A 139 -14.38 -10.30 19.86
CA LEU A 139 -15.79 -10.59 20.09
C LEU A 139 -16.46 -9.59 21.06
N ILE A 140 -15.67 -8.82 21.80
CA ILE A 140 -16.19 -7.83 22.73
C ILE A 140 -16.95 -6.74 21.96
N ASP A 141 -18.18 -6.49 22.37
CA ASP A 141 -19.01 -5.42 21.81
C ASP A 141 -18.57 -4.05 22.36
N THR A 142 -17.67 -3.40 21.64
CA THR A 142 -17.14 -2.09 22.03
C THR A 142 -18.16 -0.96 21.95
N SER A 143 -19.33 -1.17 21.31
CA SER A 143 -20.42 -0.19 21.28
C SER A 143 -21.04 0.04 22.66
N LYS A 144 -20.88 -0.91 23.58
CA LYS A 144 -21.29 -0.82 25.00
C LYS A 144 -20.25 -0.13 25.88
N THR A 145 -19.14 0.32 25.33
CA THR A 145 -18.01 0.93 26.05
C THR A 145 -17.80 2.39 25.62
N LEU A 146 -16.95 3.12 26.37
CA LEU A 146 -16.54 4.48 26.02
C LEU A 146 -15.76 4.57 24.69
N ILE A 147 -15.30 3.44 24.14
CA ILE A 147 -14.61 3.38 22.85
C ILE A 147 -15.50 3.88 21.72
N ARG A 148 -16.82 3.66 21.80
CA ARG A 148 -17.80 4.11 20.79
C ARG A 148 -17.73 5.61 20.50
N ASP A 149 -17.41 6.42 21.52
CA ASP A 149 -17.45 7.88 21.41
C ASP A 149 -16.26 8.44 20.59
N VAL A 150 -15.22 7.65 20.39
CA VAL A 150 -14.02 8.00 19.61
C VAL A 150 -13.88 7.19 18.33
N CYS A 151 -14.74 6.16 18.15
CA CYS A 151 -14.66 5.29 16.97
C CYS A 151 -15.04 6.05 15.70
N PRO A 152 -14.19 6.06 14.64
CA PRO A 152 -14.51 6.73 13.40
C PRO A 152 -15.83 6.25 12.79
N ALA A 153 -16.70 7.19 12.42
CA ALA A 153 -18.03 6.87 11.89
C ALA A 153 -17.96 5.95 10.65
N PHE A 154 -16.94 6.12 9.79
CA PHE A 154 -16.76 5.27 8.61
C PHE A 154 -16.38 3.81 8.94
N LEU A 155 -15.97 3.50 10.17
CA LEU A 155 -15.72 2.13 10.64
C LEU A 155 -16.93 1.49 11.33
N SER A 156 -17.95 2.26 11.68
CA SER A 156 -19.10 1.79 12.46
C SER A 156 -20.44 1.94 11.76
N ASN A 157 -20.67 3.05 11.07
CA ASN A 157 -21.95 3.39 10.45
C ASN A 157 -21.77 3.95 9.04
N VAL A 158 -21.78 3.09 8.03
CA VAL A 158 -21.72 3.49 6.63
C VAL A 158 -23.00 3.06 5.93
N GLU A 159 -23.76 4.03 5.43
CA GLU A 159 -24.88 3.76 4.53
C GLU A 159 -24.37 3.67 3.09
N CYS A 160 -24.60 2.53 2.46
CA CYS A 160 -24.19 2.26 1.09
C CYS A 160 -25.38 2.28 0.13
N ARG A 161 -25.17 2.90 -1.03
CA ARG A 161 -26.08 2.82 -2.17
C ARG A 161 -25.33 2.35 -3.40
N ALA A 162 -25.95 1.48 -4.19
CA ALA A 162 -25.38 1.06 -5.45
C ALA A 162 -25.34 2.26 -6.41
N GLY A 163 -24.13 2.67 -6.80
CA GLY A 163 -23.87 3.73 -7.75
C GLY A 163 -23.08 3.27 -8.96
N LYS A 164 -23.06 4.09 -10.02
CA LYS A 164 -22.30 3.82 -11.24
C LYS A 164 -20.79 4.00 -11.04
N TYR A 165 -20.40 4.95 -10.20
CA TYR A 165 -19.00 5.33 -10.01
C TYR A 165 -18.50 4.92 -8.63
N ARG A 166 -17.22 4.55 -8.56
CA ARG A 166 -16.51 4.23 -7.31
C ARG A 166 -16.36 5.46 -6.43
N ARG A 167 -16.44 5.28 -5.13
CA ARG A 167 -15.92 6.26 -4.18
C ARG A 167 -14.38 6.23 -4.23
N TYR A 168 -13.75 7.36 -3.94
CA TYR A 168 -12.28 7.45 -3.91
C TYR A 168 -11.68 6.66 -2.73
N ASP A 169 -12.37 6.64 -1.61
CA ASP A 169 -11.94 5.97 -0.37
C ASP A 169 -12.19 4.46 -0.36
N GLY A 170 -12.78 3.90 -1.41
CA GLY A 170 -13.09 2.47 -1.53
C GLY A 170 -14.24 1.99 -0.65
N LEU A 171 -14.87 2.86 0.17
CA LEU A 171 -16.08 2.51 0.92
C LEU A 171 -17.21 2.13 -0.03
N CYS A 172 -18.04 1.19 0.42
CA CYS A 172 -19.20 0.70 -0.37
C CYS A 172 -18.83 -0.01 -1.68
N THR A 173 -17.58 -0.43 -1.85
CA THR A 173 -17.22 -1.40 -2.89
C THR A 173 -18.00 -2.70 -2.67
N ASN A 174 -18.13 -3.13 -1.42
CA ASN A 174 -19.07 -4.15 -0.98
C ASN A 174 -20.24 -3.47 -0.24
N LEU A 175 -21.49 -3.79 -0.61
CA LEU A 175 -22.67 -3.15 -0.01
C LEU A 175 -23.08 -3.80 1.32
N GLU A 176 -22.72 -5.07 1.54
CA GLU A 176 -23.00 -5.83 2.77
C GLU A 176 -21.91 -5.58 3.82
N HIS A 177 -20.68 -5.37 3.37
CA HIS A 177 -19.51 -5.09 4.18
C HIS A 177 -18.82 -3.78 3.74
N PRO A 178 -19.37 -2.62 4.10
CA PRO A 178 -18.97 -1.32 3.55
C PRO A 178 -17.49 -0.96 3.63
N THR A 179 -16.80 -1.46 4.67
CA THR A 179 -15.39 -1.14 4.92
C THR A 179 -14.40 -2.07 4.24
N TRP A 180 -14.87 -3.17 3.65
CA TRP A 180 -13.98 -4.13 3.00
C TRP A 180 -13.31 -3.53 1.77
N GLY A 181 -11.98 -3.55 1.76
CA GLY A 181 -11.18 -2.95 0.72
C GLY A 181 -11.11 -1.41 0.74
N ALA A 182 -11.65 -0.76 1.78
CA ALA A 182 -11.57 0.69 1.92
C ALA A 182 -10.20 1.16 2.44
N SER A 183 -9.82 2.39 2.11
CA SER A 183 -8.64 3.06 2.64
C SER A 183 -8.76 3.29 4.15
N HIS A 184 -7.63 3.34 4.85
CA HIS A 184 -7.54 3.54 6.31
C HIS A 184 -8.21 2.41 7.10
N THR A 185 -8.16 1.20 6.59
CA THR A 185 -8.61 -0.02 7.24
C THR A 185 -7.44 -0.98 7.47
N PRO A 186 -7.56 -1.97 8.40
CA PRO A 186 -6.49 -2.92 8.64
C PRO A 186 -6.11 -3.70 7.41
N PHE A 187 -4.83 -4.07 7.30
CA PHE A 187 -4.44 -5.15 6.42
C PHE A 187 -5.14 -6.46 6.83
N THR A 188 -5.48 -7.29 5.87
CA THR A 188 -6.02 -8.63 6.12
C THR A 188 -4.88 -9.62 6.38
N ARG A 189 -5.15 -10.68 7.14
CA ARG A 189 -4.15 -11.70 7.45
C ARG A 189 -4.52 -13.05 6.83
N LEU A 190 -3.57 -13.69 6.15
CA LEU A 190 -3.71 -15.09 5.72
C LEU A 190 -3.47 -16.06 6.87
N LEU A 191 -2.51 -15.72 7.73
CA LEU A 191 -2.12 -16.47 8.92
C LEU A 191 -2.20 -15.55 10.13
N GLY A 192 -2.47 -16.12 11.30
CA GLY A 192 -2.40 -15.38 12.56
C GLY A 192 -1.02 -14.76 12.77
N PRO A 193 -0.94 -13.58 13.41
CA PRO A 193 0.35 -12.91 13.60
C PRO A 193 1.24 -13.67 14.58
N VAL A 194 2.55 -13.59 14.37
CA VAL A 194 3.56 -14.14 15.26
C VAL A 194 4.34 -12.99 15.90
N TYR A 195 3.97 -12.65 17.12
CA TYR A 195 4.66 -11.65 17.93
C TYR A 195 5.34 -12.34 19.12
N ALA A 196 6.53 -11.88 19.50
CA ALA A 196 7.31 -12.46 20.60
C ALA A 196 6.57 -12.39 21.95
N ASP A 197 5.74 -11.37 22.15
CA ASP A 197 4.92 -11.16 23.34
C ASP A 197 3.44 -11.55 23.12
N GLY A 198 3.12 -12.13 21.97
CA GLY A 198 1.76 -12.52 21.58
C GLY A 198 0.87 -11.37 21.13
N ILE A 199 1.29 -10.11 21.20
CA ILE A 199 0.43 -8.96 20.90
C ILE A 199 1.08 -7.89 19.99
N GLN A 200 2.38 -7.61 20.10
CA GLN A 200 3.05 -6.60 19.27
C GLN A 200 4.55 -6.74 19.08
N ALA A 201 5.29 -7.37 19.99
CA ALA A 201 6.75 -7.40 19.88
C ALA A 201 7.20 -8.16 18.62
N PRO A 202 8.16 -7.62 17.83
CA PRO A 202 8.63 -8.29 16.63
C PRO A 202 9.01 -9.74 16.88
N ARG A 203 8.79 -10.60 15.88
CA ARG A 203 9.05 -12.03 15.91
C ARG A 203 10.51 -12.34 16.32
N ILE A 204 10.69 -13.37 17.12
CA ILE A 204 11.97 -13.99 17.49
C ILE A 204 12.08 -15.40 16.91
N SER A 205 13.26 -16.04 17.06
CA SER A 205 13.45 -17.43 16.65
C SER A 205 12.50 -18.38 17.40
N ILE A 206 12.12 -19.48 16.75
CA ILE A 206 11.36 -20.57 17.40
C ILE A 206 12.14 -21.20 18.58
N THR A 207 13.46 -20.99 18.66
CA THR A 207 14.31 -21.41 19.79
C THR A 207 14.21 -20.47 20.99
N GLY A 208 13.50 -19.34 20.87
CA GLY A 208 13.41 -18.28 21.88
C GLY A 208 14.58 -17.29 21.86
N ARG A 209 15.55 -17.45 20.96
CA ARG A 209 16.65 -16.51 20.78
C ARG A 209 16.31 -15.38 19.80
N PRO A 210 17.05 -14.27 19.80
CA PRO A 210 16.90 -13.24 18.76
C PRO A 210 17.15 -13.80 17.37
N LEU A 211 16.38 -13.33 16.38
CA LEU A 211 16.67 -13.56 14.97
C LEU A 211 17.95 -12.82 14.54
N PRO A 212 18.64 -13.26 13.48
CA PRO A 212 19.74 -12.50 12.92
C PRO A 212 19.33 -11.07 12.63
N LEU A 213 20.24 -10.09 12.83
CA LEU A 213 19.96 -8.70 12.48
C LEU A 213 19.58 -8.59 11.00
N ALA A 214 18.63 -7.70 10.68
CA ALA A 214 18.15 -7.50 9.31
C ALA A 214 19.31 -7.22 8.33
N ARG A 215 20.30 -6.43 8.73
CA ARG A 215 21.49 -6.15 7.91
C ARG A 215 22.40 -7.39 7.74
N VAL A 216 22.47 -8.27 8.72
CA VAL A 216 23.22 -9.53 8.58
C VAL A 216 22.55 -10.43 7.55
N VAL A 217 21.22 -10.53 7.57
CA VAL A 217 20.46 -11.28 6.54
C VAL A 217 20.71 -10.66 5.16
N SER A 218 20.58 -9.32 5.03
CA SER A 218 20.79 -8.60 3.78
C SER A 218 22.15 -8.91 3.17
N ARG A 219 23.23 -8.67 3.89
CA ARG A 219 24.60 -8.82 3.37
C ARG A 219 25.04 -10.26 3.13
N THR A 220 24.45 -11.24 3.86
CA THR A 220 24.89 -12.65 3.80
C THR A 220 24.10 -13.42 2.76
N ILE A 221 22.78 -13.22 2.70
CA ILE A 221 21.89 -13.99 1.82
C ILE A 221 21.78 -13.34 0.43
N HIS A 222 21.81 -12.01 0.35
CA HIS A 222 21.43 -11.24 -0.84
C HIS A 222 22.62 -10.46 -1.44
N PRO A 223 23.58 -11.16 -2.10
CA PRO A 223 24.69 -10.52 -2.78
C PRO A 223 24.22 -9.76 -4.04
N ASP A 224 25.12 -8.96 -4.62
CA ASP A 224 24.91 -8.33 -5.94
C ASP A 224 25.68 -9.14 -7.00
N GLU A 225 25.05 -10.13 -7.61
CA GLU A 225 25.67 -11.00 -8.63
C GLU A 225 25.23 -10.62 -10.05
N GLY A 226 24.13 -9.87 -10.20
CA GLY A 226 23.72 -9.25 -11.45
C GLY A 226 23.25 -10.21 -12.54
N TYR A 227 22.65 -11.35 -12.19
CA TYR A 227 22.03 -12.25 -13.17
C TYR A 227 20.83 -11.60 -13.83
N HIS A 228 20.71 -11.76 -15.15
CA HIS A 228 19.59 -11.23 -15.92
C HIS A 228 18.45 -12.23 -16.03
N ASP A 229 17.20 -11.72 -16.09
CA ASP A 229 16.06 -12.50 -16.56
C ASP A 229 16.26 -12.92 -18.03
N HIS A 230 15.62 -13.99 -18.45
CA HIS A 230 15.78 -14.51 -19.80
C HIS A 230 14.89 -13.82 -20.84
N ALA A 231 13.81 -13.16 -20.41
CA ALA A 231 12.84 -12.56 -21.33
C ALA A 231 12.17 -11.29 -20.79
N GLY A 232 12.11 -11.09 -19.48
CA GLY A 232 11.44 -9.95 -18.86
C GLY A 232 12.18 -8.64 -19.05
N THR A 233 11.43 -7.57 -19.35
CA THR A 233 11.99 -6.21 -19.46
C THR A 233 11.81 -5.44 -18.14
N VAL A 234 12.53 -4.33 -18.00
CA VAL A 234 12.39 -3.39 -16.86
C VAL A 234 10.96 -2.81 -16.77
N MET A 235 10.16 -2.90 -17.83
CA MET A 235 8.75 -2.51 -17.82
C MET A 235 7.93 -3.30 -16.78
N ILE A 236 8.30 -4.57 -16.51
CA ILE A 236 7.65 -5.37 -15.43
C ILE A 236 7.78 -4.66 -14.08
N ILE A 237 8.95 -4.10 -13.79
CA ILE A 237 9.21 -3.41 -12.52
C ILE A 237 8.41 -2.12 -12.46
N ALA A 238 8.42 -1.34 -13.55
CA ALA A 238 7.72 -0.05 -13.61
C ALA A 238 6.19 -0.23 -13.43
N TRP A 239 5.60 -1.20 -14.15
CA TRP A 239 4.18 -1.52 -14.01
C TRP A 239 3.87 -2.14 -12.64
N GLY A 240 4.71 -3.06 -12.17
CA GLY A 240 4.55 -3.72 -10.87
C GLY A 240 4.57 -2.72 -9.71
N GLN A 241 5.49 -1.76 -9.71
CA GLN A 241 5.53 -0.70 -8.70
C GLN A 241 4.30 0.21 -8.78
N PHE A 242 3.86 0.56 -9.98
CA PHE A 242 2.64 1.33 -10.17
C PHE A 242 1.40 0.61 -9.63
N MET A 243 1.33 -0.73 -9.77
CA MET A 243 0.27 -1.56 -9.16
C MET A 243 0.42 -1.69 -7.65
N ASP A 244 1.65 -1.87 -7.13
CA ASP A 244 1.89 -1.89 -5.68
C ASP A 244 1.40 -0.60 -5.02
N HIS A 245 1.65 0.53 -5.65
CA HIS A 245 1.23 1.84 -5.18
C HIS A 245 -0.29 2.10 -5.33
N ASP A 246 -1.01 1.26 -6.03
CA ASP A 246 -2.48 1.25 -6.03
C ASP A 246 -3.06 0.47 -4.85
N TYR A 247 -2.27 -0.47 -4.28
CA TYR A 247 -2.70 -1.38 -3.21
C TYR A 247 -2.19 -1.02 -1.82
N THR A 248 -0.91 -0.65 -1.68
CA THR A 248 -0.22 -0.69 -0.38
C THR A 248 0.47 0.61 -0.02
N LEU A 249 0.07 1.18 1.12
CA LEU A 249 0.83 2.21 1.83
C LEU A 249 0.48 2.14 3.32
N GLN A 250 1.39 1.61 4.12
CA GLN A 250 1.19 1.54 5.57
C GLN A 250 1.29 2.92 6.23
N GLY A 251 0.44 3.18 7.22
CA GLY A 251 0.53 4.37 8.06
C GLY A 251 1.70 4.28 9.05
N THR A 252 2.59 5.26 9.05
CA THR A 252 3.75 5.35 9.95
C THR A 252 3.85 6.72 10.59
N PRO A 253 4.43 6.84 11.80
CA PRO A 253 4.76 8.12 12.39
C PRO A 253 5.66 8.95 11.48
N LEU A 254 5.38 10.26 11.43
CA LEU A 254 6.16 11.24 10.71
C LEU A 254 6.96 12.09 11.69
N ASP A 255 8.07 12.68 11.23
CA ASP A 255 8.90 13.56 12.04
C ASP A 255 8.08 14.79 12.49
N PRO A 256 7.97 15.08 13.79
CA PRO A 256 7.19 16.21 14.28
C PRO A 256 7.74 17.56 13.86
N LEU A 257 9.04 17.65 13.50
CA LEU A 257 9.69 18.87 13.01
C LEU A 257 9.55 19.02 11.50
N ASN A 258 9.43 17.91 10.79
CA ASN A 258 9.19 17.87 9.35
C ASN A 258 8.18 16.78 9.01
N LYS A 259 6.91 17.11 9.06
CA LYS A 259 5.80 16.18 8.86
C LYS A 259 5.77 15.47 7.49
N ASN A 260 6.69 15.80 6.60
CA ASN A 260 6.83 15.13 5.31
C ASN A 260 7.91 14.04 5.30
N ASP A 261 8.72 13.94 6.35
CA ASP A 261 9.74 12.91 6.49
C ASP A 261 9.30 11.83 7.49
N PRO A 262 9.69 10.56 7.29
CA PRO A 262 9.55 9.53 8.32
C PRO A 262 10.26 9.92 9.61
N GLU A 263 9.74 9.42 10.75
CA GLU A 263 10.34 9.67 12.08
C GLU A 263 11.82 9.26 12.11
N GLU A 264 12.68 10.17 12.57
CA GLU A 264 14.10 9.92 12.74
C GLU A 264 14.35 9.20 14.07
N CYS A 265 15.03 8.06 14.05
CA CYS A 265 15.26 7.21 15.20
C CYS A 265 16.72 7.16 15.63
N CYS A 266 17.66 7.03 14.68
CA CYS A 266 19.09 6.79 14.96
C CYS A 266 19.78 7.92 15.68
N ASN A 267 19.52 9.17 15.32
CA ASN A 267 20.25 10.35 15.81
C ASN A 267 19.58 11.04 17.00
N ARG A 268 18.42 10.51 17.45
CA ARG A 268 17.70 11.09 18.58
C ARG A 268 18.14 10.48 19.90
N PRO A 269 18.31 11.31 20.96
CA PRO A 269 18.47 10.81 22.32
C PRO A 269 17.32 9.92 22.74
N ALA A 270 17.58 8.90 23.56
CA ALA A 270 16.60 7.87 23.94
C ALA A 270 15.27 8.44 24.48
N HIS A 271 15.33 9.56 25.24
CA HIS A 271 14.13 10.21 25.82
C HIS A 271 13.31 11.04 24.81
N LEU A 272 13.84 11.28 23.61
CA LEU A 272 13.15 11.98 22.51
C LEU A 272 12.77 11.04 21.36
N LYS A 273 13.15 9.77 21.43
CA LYS A 273 12.77 8.79 20.41
C LYS A 273 11.28 8.51 20.47
N HIS A 274 10.66 8.42 19.30
CA HIS A 274 9.29 7.97 19.18
C HIS A 274 9.17 6.52 19.72
N PRO A 275 8.09 6.15 20.44
CA PRO A 275 7.91 4.79 20.96
C PRO A 275 7.91 3.69 19.89
N TYR A 276 7.63 4.04 18.64
CA TYR A 276 7.64 3.11 17.50
C TYR A 276 8.99 3.05 16.77
N CYS A 277 10.02 3.72 17.25
CA CYS A 277 11.37 3.51 16.74
C CYS A 277 11.80 2.06 16.93
N ASN A 278 12.33 1.46 15.87
CA ASN A 278 12.81 0.08 15.84
C ASN A 278 13.97 -0.02 14.85
N GLU A 279 15.05 0.67 15.17
CA GLU A 279 16.19 0.91 14.30
C GLU A 279 16.80 -0.39 13.78
N ILE A 280 17.30 -0.36 12.57
CA ILE A 280 18.09 -1.44 12.00
C ILE A 280 19.53 -1.25 12.44
N TYR A 281 19.99 -2.13 13.33
CA TYR A 281 21.37 -2.10 13.83
C TYR A 281 22.32 -2.65 12.77
N ILE A 282 23.44 -1.93 12.59
CA ILE A 282 24.54 -2.31 11.70
C ILE A 282 25.66 -2.90 12.56
N PRO A 283 26.07 -4.15 12.35
CA PRO A 283 27.17 -4.75 13.11
C PRO A 283 28.50 -4.09 12.77
N GLU A 284 29.43 -4.08 13.73
CA GLU A 284 30.75 -3.42 13.60
C GLU A 284 31.60 -4.02 12.47
N ASP A 285 31.36 -5.26 12.11
CA ASP A 285 32.05 -5.98 11.03
C ASP A 285 31.41 -5.77 9.66
N ASP A 286 30.38 -4.91 9.53
CA ASP A 286 29.77 -4.61 8.23
C ASP A 286 30.81 -4.04 7.26
N PHE A 287 31.03 -4.73 6.14
CA PHE A 287 32.10 -4.38 5.20
C PHE A 287 31.89 -3.03 4.51
N PHE A 288 30.64 -2.56 4.39
CA PHE A 288 30.31 -1.30 3.72
C PHE A 288 30.15 -0.15 4.71
N TYR A 289 29.21 -0.28 5.67
CA TYR A 289 28.86 0.84 6.55
C TYR A 289 29.95 1.24 7.55
N LYS A 290 30.85 0.27 7.93
CA LYS A 290 32.02 0.60 8.77
C LYS A 290 32.93 1.66 8.16
N LEU A 291 32.99 1.77 6.82
CA LEU A 291 33.79 2.78 6.13
C LEU A 291 33.31 4.21 6.44
N PHE A 292 32.05 4.35 6.81
CA PHE A 292 31.39 5.61 7.12
C PHE A 292 31.07 5.77 8.60
N LYS A 293 31.46 4.80 9.44
CA LYS A 293 31.14 4.76 10.88
C LYS A 293 29.62 4.81 11.15
N VAL A 294 28.83 4.18 10.30
CA VAL A 294 27.38 4.06 10.44
C VAL A 294 27.08 2.76 11.18
N ASN A 295 26.35 2.85 12.27
CA ASN A 295 25.95 1.72 13.12
C ASN A 295 24.43 1.52 13.20
N CYS A 296 23.67 2.35 12.51
CA CYS A 296 22.21 2.41 12.59
C CYS A 296 21.60 2.93 11.29
N ILE A 297 20.48 2.35 10.86
CA ILE A 297 19.60 2.86 9.81
C ILE A 297 18.24 3.15 10.45
N ASP A 298 17.68 4.32 10.16
CA ASP A 298 16.36 4.72 10.66
C ASP A 298 15.28 3.74 10.22
N PHE A 299 14.47 3.31 11.16
CA PHE A 299 13.28 2.52 10.92
C PHE A 299 12.25 2.80 12.00
N VAL A 300 11.02 3.06 11.58
CA VAL A 300 9.87 3.27 12.45
C VAL A 300 8.81 2.21 12.16
N ARG A 301 8.19 1.68 13.21
CA ARG A 301 7.08 0.74 13.11
C ARG A 301 5.81 1.43 12.63
N THR A 302 4.92 0.65 12.05
CA THR A 302 3.60 1.13 11.63
C THR A 302 2.69 1.43 12.82
N PHE A 303 1.78 2.36 12.62
CA PHE A 303 0.67 2.56 13.55
C PHE A 303 -0.25 1.34 13.61
N PRO A 304 -0.84 1.02 14.77
CA PRO A 304 -1.93 0.05 14.84
C PRO A 304 -3.19 0.62 14.18
N ALA A 305 -3.91 -0.22 13.45
CA ALA A 305 -5.19 0.12 12.87
C ALA A 305 -6.33 -0.05 13.88
N PRO A 306 -7.32 0.85 13.92
CA PRO A 306 -8.61 0.52 14.50
C PRO A 306 -9.33 -0.47 13.56
N ARG A 307 -9.73 -1.62 14.10
CA ARG A 307 -10.56 -2.59 13.37
C ARG A 307 -11.95 -2.01 13.12
N PRO A 308 -12.72 -2.49 12.12
CA PRO A 308 -14.13 -2.13 11.97
C PRO A 308 -14.91 -2.33 13.28
N GLY A 309 -15.69 -1.32 13.68
CA GLY A 309 -16.34 -1.28 14.99
C GLY A 309 -15.38 -1.03 16.16
N CYS A 310 -14.16 -0.59 15.91
CA CYS A 310 -13.11 -0.36 16.92
C CYS A 310 -12.90 -1.55 17.87
N ARG A 311 -12.90 -2.75 17.29
CA ARG A 311 -12.73 -4.01 18.05
C ARG A 311 -11.33 -4.12 18.63
N LEU A 312 -11.25 -4.73 19.80
CA LEU A 312 -9.99 -5.03 20.50
C LEU A 312 -9.24 -6.19 19.82
N GLY A 313 -7.95 -6.33 20.10
CA GLY A 313 -7.12 -7.43 19.58
C GLY A 313 -5.63 -7.09 19.53
N SER A 314 -4.82 -8.00 18.95
CA SER A 314 -3.41 -7.77 18.71
C SER A 314 -3.17 -6.61 17.75
N LYS A 315 -1.93 -6.11 17.70
CA LYS A 315 -1.54 -5.07 16.74
C LYS A 315 -1.74 -5.57 15.32
N VAL A 316 -2.48 -4.79 14.53
CA VAL A 316 -2.56 -4.94 13.08
C VAL A 316 -2.26 -3.59 12.44
N PRO A 317 -1.33 -3.51 11.48
CA PRO A 317 -1.06 -2.26 10.77
C PRO A 317 -2.21 -1.89 9.84
N PHE A 318 -2.39 -0.59 9.54
CA PHE A 318 -3.42 -0.16 8.61
C PHE A 318 -2.87 0.28 7.26
N ASN A 319 -3.67 0.05 6.22
CA ASN A 319 -3.41 0.48 4.87
C ASN A 319 -4.11 1.81 4.62
N THR A 320 -3.37 2.79 4.10
CA THR A 320 -3.94 4.08 3.72
C THR A 320 -4.56 4.07 2.33
N LEU A 321 -4.36 3.00 1.55
CA LEU A 321 -4.88 2.80 0.20
C LEU A 321 -6.02 1.77 0.17
N THR A 322 -6.56 1.53 -1.02
CA THR A 322 -7.69 0.63 -1.25
C THR A 322 -7.24 -0.79 -1.62
N GLY A 323 -8.07 -1.79 -1.37
CA GLY A 323 -7.76 -3.20 -1.63
C GLY A 323 -8.17 -3.69 -3.04
N VAL A 324 -8.60 -2.80 -3.90
CA VAL A 324 -8.99 -3.08 -5.29
C VAL A 324 -8.18 -2.24 -6.25
N LEU A 325 -8.06 -2.67 -7.51
CA LEU A 325 -7.45 -1.84 -8.55
C LEU A 325 -8.45 -0.78 -9.00
N ASP A 326 -8.39 0.37 -8.38
CA ASP A 326 -9.30 1.50 -8.63
C ASP A 326 -8.60 2.75 -9.18
N GLY A 327 -7.32 2.63 -9.51
CA GLY A 327 -6.52 3.71 -10.07
C GLY A 327 -6.25 4.84 -9.08
N ASN A 328 -6.20 4.57 -7.78
CA ASN A 328 -5.90 5.61 -6.80
C ASN A 328 -4.52 6.24 -7.01
N THR A 329 -3.60 5.56 -7.69
CA THR A 329 -2.33 6.13 -8.17
C THR A 329 -2.54 7.37 -9.03
N VAL A 330 -3.64 7.41 -9.81
CA VAL A 330 -3.99 8.55 -10.67
C VAL A 330 -4.92 9.52 -9.95
N TYR A 331 -5.90 9.02 -9.17
CA TYR A 331 -7.04 9.79 -8.69
C TYR A 331 -7.02 10.09 -7.18
N GLY A 332 -6.16 9.42 -6.41
CA GLY A 332 -6.10 9.53 -4.96
C GLY A 332 -7.22 8.77 -4.23
N VAL A 333 -7.12 8.73 -2.89
CA VAL A 333 -8.05 8.01 -2.00
C VAL A 333 -9.02 8.92 -1.25
N THR A 334 -8.98 10.23 -1.51
CA THR A 334 -9.91 11.20 -0.91
C THR A 334 -10.48 12.12 -1.96
N GLU A 335 -11.74 12.51 -1.77
CA GLU A 335 -12.41 13.44 -2.68
C GLU A 335 -11.70 14.81 -2.74
N SER A 336 -11.18 15.29 -1.60
CA SER A 336 -10.44 16.54 -1.53
C SER A 336 -9.15 16.51 -2.36
N HIS A 337 -8.41 15.40 -2.29
CA HIS A 337 -7.20 15.22 -3.10
C HIS A 337 -7.54 15.07 -4.58
N ALA A 338 -8.54 14.25 -4.92
CA ALA A 338 -8.99 14.09 -6.30
C ALA A 338 -9.41 15.44 -6.92
N LYS A 339 -10.13 16.29 -6.17
CA LYS A 339 -10.47 17.66 -6.60
C LYS A 339 -9.26 18.53 -6.88
N LYS A 340 -8.19 18.43 -6.09
CA LYS A 340 -6.94 19.16 -6.36
C LYS A 340 -6.28 18.76 -7.68
N LEU A 341 -6.44 17.52 -8.11
CA LEU A 341 -5.85 17.01 -9.35
C LEU A 341 -6.67 17.37 -10.60
N ARG A 342 -7.93 17.83 -10.46
CA ARG A 342 -8.81 18.14 -11.57
C ARG A 342 -8.60 19.56 -12.10
N MET A 343 -8.82 19.73 -13.40
CA MET A 343 -8.87 21.02 -14.05
C MET A 343 -10.26 21.68 -13.91
N PHE A 344 -11.33 20.87 -13.74
CA PHE A 344 -12.73 21.27 -13.74
C PHE A 344 -13.19 21.87 -15.08
N GLU A 345 -12.61 21.41 -16.15
CA GLU A 345 -12.97 21.77 -17.51
C GLU A 345 -12.79 20.54 -18.42
N GLY A 346 -13.82 20.13 -19.12
CA GLY A 346 -13.79 19.01 -20.08
C GLY A 346 -13.47 17.65 -19.47
N GLY A 347 -13.66 17.47 -18.17
CA GLY A 347 -13.31 16.24 -17.45
C GLY A 347 -11.81 15.99 -17.30
N LEU A 348 -10.97 17.01 -17.46
CA LEU A 348 -9.52 16.85 -17.51
C LEU A 348 -8.87 16.85 -16.13
N LEU A 349 -7.78 16.09 -16.02
CA LEU A 349 -6.76 16.24 -14.97
C LEU A 349 -5.84 17.42 -15.32
N ARG A 350 -5.38 18.13 -14.29
CA ARG A 350 -4.36 19.18 -14.43
C ARG A 350 -3.04 18.54 -14.88
N MET A 351 -2.38 19.20 -15.82
CA MET A 351 -1.06 18.80 -16.31
C MET A 351 -0.16 20.05 -16.38
N HIS A 352 1.14 19.83 -16.45
CA HIS A 352 2.14 20.90 -16.60
C HIS A 352 2.64 20.95 -18.06
N PRO A 353 2.40 22.04 -18.80
CA PRO A 353 2.79 22.19 -20.21
C PRO A 353 4.29 22.51 -20.37
N ALA A 354 5.16 21.62 -19.87
CA ALA A 354 6.61 21.85 -19.84
C ALA A 354 7.23 22.04 -21.23
N PHE A 355 6.60 21.51 -22.28
CA PHE A 355 7.15 21.44 -23.64
C PHE A 355 6.19 21.94 -24.73
N GLU A 356 5.27 22.83 -24.36
CA GLU A 356 4.28 23.41 -25.29
C GLU A 356 4.93 23.99 -26.56
N HIS A 357 6.06 24.69 -26.41
CA HIS A 357 6.80 25.27 -27.54
C HIS A 357 7.38 24.23 -28.51
N PHE A 358 7.52 22.98 -28.07
CA PHE A 358 7.99 21.87 -28.89
C PHE A 358 6.84 21.01 -29.42
N GLY A 359 5.59 21.31 -29.03
CA GLY A 359 4.42 20.50 -29.41
C GLY A 359 4.43 19.10 -28.77
N LEU A 360 5.14 18.90 -27.66
CA LEU A 360 5.16 17.63 -26.93
C LEU A 360 4.11 17.64 -25.84
N LYS A 361 3.67 16.44 -25.45
CA LYS A 361 2.66 16.24 -24.41
C LYS A 361 3.14 16.69 -23.03
N ASP A 362 2.19 17.09 -22.19
CA ASP A 362 2.40 17.64 -20.87
C ASP A 362 2.97 16.60 -19.88
N LEU A 363 3.65 17.10 -18.86
CA LEU A 363 4.05 16.34 -17.67
C LEU A 363 2.97 16.47 -16.57
N LEU A 364 3.14 15.70 -15.47
CA LEU A 364 2.32 15.81 -14.27
C LEU A 364 2.40 17.21 -13.66
N PRO A 365 1.42 17.63 -12.85
CA PRO A 365 1.47 18.88 -12.11
C PRO A 365 2.71 18.96 -11.22
N LEU A 366 3.23 20.16 -11.04
CA LEU A 366 4.36 20.40 -10.17
C LEU A 366 3.92 20.42 -8.71
N LYS A 367 4.64 19.73 -7.84
CA LYS A 367 4.51 19.84 -6.41
C LYS A 367 5.27 21.07 -5.92
N VAL A 368 4.52 22.09 -5.51
CA VAL A 368 5.08 23.41 -5.16
C VAL A 368 5.38 23.51 -3.66
N GLU A 369 4.67 22.77 -2.82
CA GLU A 369 4.84 22.76 -1.37
C GLU A 369 6.22 22.22 -0.96
N ILE A 370 6.89 22.91 -0.02
CA ILE A 370 8.22 22.59 0.50
C ILE A 370 8.16 22.66 2.03
N PRO A 371 8.82 21.73 2.77
CA PRO A 371 9.59 20.58 2.31
C PRO A 371 8.70 19.46 1.78
N ASP A 372 9.25 18.67 0.86
CA ASP A 372 8.54 17.59 0.21
C ASP A 372 9.16 16.24 0.58
N GLU A 373 8.42 15.41 1.26
CA GLU A 373 8.79 14.00 1.43
C GLU A 373 8.91 13.32 0.07
N GLY A 374 9.92 12.51 -0.11
CA GLY A 374 10.09 11.76 -1.35
C GLY A 374 10.66 12.56 -2.52
N CYS A 375 11.04 13.83 -2.33
CA CYS A 375 11.64 14.68 -3.35
C CYS A 375 12.93 15.31 -2.88
N THR A 376 14.05 14.96 -3.50
CA THR A 376 15.35 15.59 -3.22
C THR A 376 15.59 16.73 -4.20
N ARG A 377 15.25 17.96 -3.81
CA ARG A 377 15.42 19.16 -4.67
C ARG A 377 16.86 19.68 -4.59
N PRO A 378 17.63 19.67 -5.70
CA PRO A 378 18.99 20.21 -5.73
C PRO A 378 19.01 21.73 -5.58
N ASN A 379 17.97 22.43 -6.01
CA ASN A 379 17.79 23.87 -5.90
C ASN A 379 16.31 24.25 -5.97
N SER A 380 15.99 25.51 -5.68
CA SER A 380 14.62 26.01 -5.62
C SER A 380 13.87 26.07 -6.96
N SER A 381 14.59 25.97 -8.09
CA SER A 381 13.97 25.99 -9.43
C SER A 381 13.60 24.60 -9.94
N MET A 382 13.99 23.53 -9.25
CA MET A 382 13.64 22.16 -9.60
C MET A 382 12.45 21.70 -8.76
N TYR A 383 11.45 21.11 -9.42
CA TYR A 383 10.23 20.63 -8.80
C TYR A 383 10.08 19.12 -9.03
N CYS A 384 9.43 18.47 -8.07
CA CYS A 384 8.89 17.13 -8.26
C CYS A 384 7.43 17.19 -8.72
N PHE A 385 6.79 16.06 -8.90
CA PHE A 385 5.45 15.93 -9.44
C PHE A 385 4.41 15.68 -8.34
N GLU A 386 3.17 16.05 -8.62
CA GLU A 386 1.97 15.70 -7.85
C GLU A 386 1.13 14.70 -8.63
N ALA A 387 0.62 13.68 -7.96
CA ALA A 387 -0.25 12.65 -8.52
C ALA A 387 -1.26 12.15 -7.48
N GLY A 388 -2.05 11.16 -7.83
CA GLY A 388 -3.01 10.54 -6.91
C GLY A 388 -2.36 9.90 -5.70
N GLU A 389 -1.19 9.30 -5.87
CA GLU A 389 -0.44 8.66 -4.79
C GLU A 389 0.86 9.41 -4.51
N ILE A 390 1.19 9.59 -3.22
CA ILE A 390 2.24 10.50 -2.77
C ILE A 390 3.66 10.07 -3.16
N ARG A 391 3.90 8.78 -3.43
CA ARG A 391 5.21 8.23 -3.80
C ARG A 391 5.55 8.37 -5.29
N VAL A 392 4.80 9.13 -6.06
CA VAL A 392 5.04 9.34 -7.51
C VAL A 392 6.49 9.67 -7.87
N ASN A 393 7.21 10.34 -6.97
CA ASN A 393 8.61 10.75 -7.16
C ASN A 393 9.62 9.74 -6.59
N GLU A 394 9.19 8.57 -6.10
CA GLU A 394 10.09 7.62 -5.46
C GLU A 394 11.24 7.21 -6.38
N GLN A 395 10.96 7.05 -7.67
CA GLN A 395 11.97 6.92 -8.69
C GLN A 395 11.42 7.37 -10.07
N LEU A 396 12.32 7.71 -11.00
CA LEU A 396 11.97 8.39 -12.25
C LEU A 396 11.01 7.58 -13.14
N VAL A 397 11.21 6.27 -13.30
CA VAL A 397 10.35 5.47 -14.20
C VAL A 397 8.96 5.23 -13.62
N LEU A 398 8.80 5.30 -12.29
CA LEU A 398 7.48 5.35 -11.67
C LEU A 398 6.74 6.64 -12.04
N ALA A 399 7.43 7.79 -12.01
CA ALA A 399 6.84 9.06 -12.46
C ALA A 399 6.43 8.99 -13.95
N CYS A 400 7.17 8.24 -14.77
CA CYS A 400 6.78 7.96 -16.16
C CYS A 400 5.46 7.20 -16.24
N MET A 401 5.24 6.17 -15.41
CA MET A 401 3.99 5.40 -15.40
C MET A 401 2.80 6.25 -14.95
N HIS A 402 2.95 7.04 -13.90
CA HIS A 402 1.93 7.99 -13.45
C HIS A 402 1.56 9.00 -14.55
N THR A 403 2.57 9.53 -15.25
CA THR A 403 2.37 10.46 -16.37
C THR A 403 1.63 9.79 -17.53
N LEU A 404 1.99 8.56 -17.89
CA LEU A 404 1.33 7.77 -18.93
C LEU A 404 -0.18 7.66 -18.66
N MET A 405 -0.56 7.26 -17.45
CA MET A 405 -1.96 7.02 -17.10
C MET A 405 -2.76 8.31 -16.90
N ALA A 406 -2.13 9.40 -16.47
CA ALA A 406 -2.76 10.72 -16.44
C ALA A 406 -3.02 11.27 -17.85
N ARG A 407 -2.07 11.09 -18.77
CA ARG A 407 -2.25 11.43 -20.21
C ARG A 407 -3.36 10.58 -20.83
N GLU A 408 -3.43 9.29 -20.50
CA GLU A 408 -4.49 8.42 -21.00
C GLU A 408 -5.87 8.88 -20.50
N HIS A 409 -6.02 9.25 -19.23
CA HIS A 409 -7.26 9.85 -18.73
C HIS A 409 -7.67 11.08 -19.57
N ASN A 410 -6.75 12.00 -19.81
CA ASN A 410 -7.03 13.21 -20.56
C ASN A 410 -7.35 12.92 -22.05
N ARG A 411 -6.69 11.92 -22.64
CA ARG A 411 -7.01 11.47 -24.01
C ARG A 411 -8.44 10.92 -24.09
N LEU A 412 -8.81 10.09 -23.12
CA LEU A 412 -10.17 9.53 -23.01
C LEU A 412 -11.21 10.63 -22.80
N ALA A 413 -10.99 11.56 -21.89
CA ALA A 413 -11.90 12.65 -21.62
C ALA A 413 -12.15 13.54 -22.86
N LYS A 414 -11.09 13.89 -23.60
CA LYS A 414 -11.19 14.65 -24.86
C LYS A 414 -11.98 13.89 -25.90
N GLY A 415 -11.69 12.61 -26.13
CA GLY A 415 -12.43 11.79 -27.09
C GLY A 415 -13.91 11.60 -26.69
N LEU A 416 -14.22 11.47 -25.41
CA LEU A 416 -15.60 11.40 -24.92
C LEU A 416 -16.34 12.73 -25.12
N ALA A 417 -15.67 13.88 -24.94
CA ALA A 417 -16.25 15.19 -25.18
C ALA A 417 -16.59 15.43 -26.68
N GLU A 418 -15.74 14.91 -27.57
CA GLU A 418 -15.99 15.00 -29.03
C GLU A 418 -17.26 14.25 -29.46
N ILE A 419 -17.50 13.06 -28.89
CA ILE A 419 -18.66 12.23 -29.25
C ILE A 419 -19.91 12.55 -28.44
N ASN A 420 -19.78 13.21 -27.26
CA ASN A 420 -20.87 13.58 -26.36
C ASN A 420 -20.74 15.07 -25.95
N PRO A 421 -20.89 16.01 -26.87
CA PRO A 421 -20.70 17.44 -26.58
C PRO A 421 -21.71 18.02 -25.56
N HIS A 422 -22.73 17.26 -25.20
CA HIS A 422 -23.73 17.60 -24.19
C HIS A 422 -23.35 17.11 -22.76
N TRP A 423 -22.28 16.32 -22.61
CA TRP A 423 -21.86 15.90 -21.29
C TRP A 423 -21.18 17.05 -20.54
N ASP A 424 -21.46 17.16 -19.24
CA ASP A 424 -20.82 18.12 -18.37
C ASP A 424 -19.41 17.61 -17.93
N ASP A 425 -18.65 18.49 -17.28
CA ASP A 425 -17.30 18.19 -16.79
C ASP A 425 -17.24 16.97 -15.87
N GLU A 426 -18.22 16.84 -14.96
CA GLU A 426 -18.25 15.72 -14.02
C GLU A 426 -18.50 14.38 -14.72
N THR A 427 -19.44 14.35 -15.66
CA THR A 427 -19.76 13.15 -16.43
C THR A 427 -18.56 12.71 -17.28
N LEU A 428 -17.90 13.67 -17.97
CA LEU A 428 -16.70 13.39 -18.75
C LEU A 428 -15.58 12.84 -17.87
N PHE A 429 -15.35 13.43 -16.71
CA PHE A 429 -14.33 13.00 -15.78
C PHE A 429 -14.62 11.58 -15.26
N GLN A 430 -15.80 11.30 -14.80
CA GLN A 430 -16.13 10.00 -14.20
C GLN A 430 -16.17 8.87 -15.24
N GLU A 431 -16.63 9.13 -16.46
CA GLU A 431 -16.58 8.14 -17.54
C GLU A 431 -15.16 7.87 -18.00
N ALA A 432 -14.32 8.90 -18.16
CA ALA A 432 -12.90 8.73 -18.47
C ALA A 432 -12.19 7.95 -17.35
N ARG A 433 -12.45 8.28 -16.07
CA ARG A 433 -11.92 7.55 -14.91
C ARG A 433 -12.34 6.07 -14.94
N ARG A 434 -13.62 5.77 -15.19
CA ARG A 434 -14.15 4.40 -15.25
C ARG A 434 -13.49 3.58 -16.34
N ILE A 435 -13.29 4.16 -17.54
CA ILE A 435 -12.60 3.48 -18.64
C ILE A 435 -11.13 3.29 -18.32
N ASN A 436 -10.46 4.30 -17.78
CA ASN A 436 -9.02 4.23 -17.44
C ASN A 436 -8.74 3.15 -16.37
N ILE A 437 -9.61 3.05 -15.35
CA ILE A 437 -9.52 1.97 -14.34
C ILE A 437 -9.71 0.60 -14.99
N ALA A 438 -10.69 0.45 -15.87
CA ALA A 438 -10.92 -0.80 -16.61
C ALA A 438 -9.70 -1.21 -17.46
N ILE A 439 -9.02 -0.25 -18.06
CA ILE A 439 -7.78 -0.47 -18.81
C ILE A 439 -6.66 -0.93 -17.87
N ILE A 440 -6.47 -0.29 -16.73
CA ILE A 440 -5.48 -0.71 -15.70
C ILE A 440 -5.75 -2.15 -15.28
N GLN A 441 -6.99 -2.49 -14.95
CA GLN A 441 -7.39 -3.85 -14.59
C GLN A 441 -7.11 -4.83 -15.74
N HIS A 442 -7.49 -4.48 -16.96
CA HIS A 442 -7.30 -5.35 -18.11
C HIS A 442 -5.83 -5.62 -18.41
N VAL A 443 -4.99 -4.59 -18.50
CA VAL A 443 -3.54 -4.75 -18.77
C VAL A 443 -2.86 -5.57 -17.67
N THR A 444 -3.23 -5.33 -16.41
CA THR A 444 -2.67 -6.07 -15.27
C THR A 444 -2.96 -7.56 -15.37
N TYR A 445 -4.23 -7.95 -15.61
CA TYR A 445 -4.61 -9.37 -15.65
C TYR A 445 -4.31 -10.05 -16.98
N ASN A 446 -4.21 -9.29 -18.09
CA ASN A 446 -3.96 -9.85 -19.42
C ASN A 446 -2.47 -9.92 -19.80
N GLU A 447 -1.63 -8.98 -19.30
CA GLU A 447 -0.23 -8.89 -19.70
C GLU A 447 0.74 -9.08 -18.53
N PHE A 448 0.49 -8.48 -17.37
CA PHE A 448 1.41 -8.50 -16.23
C PHE A 448 1.34 -9.81 -15.43
N LEU A 449 0.17 -10.17 -14.93
CA LEU A 449 0.00 -11.39 -14.10
C LEU A 449 0.39 -12.69 -14.81
N PRO A 450 0.11 -12.90 -16.11
CA PRO A 450 0.54 -14.11 -16.80
C PRO A 450 2.06 -14.31 -16.81
N ILE A 451 2.84 -13.22 -16.86
CA ILE A 451 4.30 -13.27 -16.81
C ILE A 451 4.77 -13.63 -15.40
N LEU A 452 4.12 -13.05 -14.37
CA LEU A 452 4.50 -13.32 -12.97
C LEU A 452 4.16 -14.74 -12.53
N LEU A 453 2.97 -15.20 -12.86
CA LEU A 453 2.35 -16.38 -12.24
C LEU A 453 2.43 -17.62 -13.13
N GLY A 454 2.54 -17.43 -14.45
CA GLY A 454 2.40 -18.51 -15.41
C GLY A 454 0.95 -18.99 -15.58
N LYS A 455 0.70 -19.74 -16.64
CA LYS A 455 -0.65 -20.14 -17.05
C LYS A 455 -1.37 -20.99 -15.98
N ASP A 456 -0.68 -21.95 -15.40
CA ASP A 456 -1.28 -22.92 -14.47
C ASP A 456 -1.79 -22.25 -13.20
N VAL A 457 -1.01 -21.29 -12.67
CA VAL A 457 -1.42 -20.50 -11.49
C VAL A 457 -2.57 -19.55 -11.83
N MET A 458 -2.53 -18.91 -13.02
CA MET A 458 -3.61 -18.03 -13.49
C MET A 458 -4.95 -18.80 -13.57
N GLU A 459 -4.93 -20.01 -14.11
CA GLU A 459 -6.13 -20.88 -14.20
C GLU A 459 -6.58 -21.36 -12.82
N LYS A 460 -5.66 -21.86 -11.99
CA LYS A 460 -5.95 -22.40 -10.66
C LYS A 460 -6.62 -21.37 -9.74
N PHE A 461 -6.22 -20.11 -9.81
CA PHE A 461 -6.75 -19.02 -8.96
C PHE A 461 -7.88 -18.21 -9.62
N GLY A 462 -8.35 -18.61 -10.80
CA GLY A 462 -9.45 -17.94 -11.50
C GLY A 462 -9.11 -16.51 -11.97
N LEU A 463 -7.86 -16.28 -12.38
CA LEU A 463 -7.36 -14.98 -12.81
C LEU A 463 -7.45 -14.74 -14.32
N THR A 464 -7.71 -15.80 -15.09
CA THR A 464 -7.84 -15.72 -16.55
C THR A 464 -9.07 -14.90 -16.94
N LEU A 465 -8.87 -13.88 -17.78
CA LEU A 465 -9.95 -13.02 -18.26
C LEU A 465 -10.84 -13.71 -19.29
N GLN A 466 -12.10 -13.29 -19.36
CA GLN A 466 -13.03 -13.77 -20.38
C GLN A 466 -12.68 -13.16 -21.75
N LYS A 467 -12.69 -13.97 -22.81
CA LYS A 467 -12.49 -13.50 -24.19
C LYS A 467 -13.75 -12.85 -24.78
N GLN A 468 -14.91 -13.32 -24.34
CA GLN A 468 -16.23 -12.84 -24.79
C GLN A 468 -17.24 -12.94 -23.65
N GLY A 469 -18.32 -12.16 -23.73
CA GLY A 469 -19.36 -12.12 -22.71
C GLY A 469 -18.91 -11.47 -21.40
N TYR A 470 -19.72 -11.61 -20.38
CA TYR A 470 -19.43 -11.11 -19.03
C TYR A 470 -18.77 -12.21 -18.18
N TRP A 471 -18.05 -11.78 -17.17
CA TRP A 471 -17.60 -12.63 -16.07
C TRP A 471 -18.45 -12.31 -14.83
N ASP A 472 -19.15 -13.32 -14.30
CA ASP A 472 -20.08 -13.19 -13.17
C ASP A 472 -19.53 -13.88 -11.92
N GLY A 473 -18.35 -13.48 -11.51
CA GLY A 473 -17.64 -14.10 -10.38
C GLY A 473 -17.51 -13.20 -9.16
N TYR A 474 -18.29 -12.09 -9.08
CA TYR A 474 -18.34 -11.28 -7.88
C TYR A 474 -18.96 -12.06 -6.72
N ASP A 475 -18.34 -11.94 -5.54
CA ASP A 475 -18.77 -12.64 -4.32
C ASP A 475 -18.70 -11.64 -3.14
N SER A 476 -19.87 -11.27 -2.60
CA SER A 476 -19.97 -10.35 -1.46
C SER A 476 -19.34 -10.88 -0.17
N ASN A 477 -19.02 -12.18 -0.10
CA ASN A 477 -18.32 -12.78 1.03
C ASN A 477 -16.80 -12.76 0.90
N VAL A 478 -16.25 -12.22 -0.20
CA VAL A 478 -14.81 -12.08 -0.41
C VAL A 478 -14.38 -10.67 -0.01
N ASN A 479 -13.49 -10.59 0.98
CA ASN A 479 -12.87 -9.33 1.38
C ASN A 479 -11.67 -9.03 0.47
N PRO A 480 -11.72 -7.96 -0.34
CA PRO A 480 -10.59 -7.57 -1.19
C PRO A 480 -9.50 -6.80 -0.44
N GLY A 481 -9.63 -6.60 0.88
CA GLY A 481 -8.62 -5.92 1.69
C GLY A 481 -7.22 -6.50 1.44
N VAL A 482 -6.20 -5.63 1.48
CA VAL A 482 -4.84 -6.04 1.14
C VAL A 482 -4.27 -6.97 2.20
N ILE A 483 -3.72 -8.08 1.74
CA ILE A 483 -3.07 -9.09 2.58
C ILE A 483 -1.73 -8.54 3.09
N ASP A 484 -1.49 -8.66 4.39
CA ASP A 484 -0.26 -8.21 5.06
C ASP A 484 1.01 -8.84 4.47
N ALA A 485 0.99 -10.15 4.22
CA ALA A 485 2.09 -10.89 3.59
C ALA A 485 2.33 -10.47 2.13
N PHE A 486 1.28 -10.06 1.41
CA PHE A 486 1.41 -9.46 0.09
C PHE A 486 2.13 -8.11 0.18
N ALA A 487 1.66 -7.21 1.03
CA ALA A 487 2.18 -5.85 1.16
C ALA A 487 3.61 -5.79 1.72
N ALA A 488 3.91 -6.57 2.77
CA ALA A 488 5.19 -6.51 3.46
C ALA A 488 6.26 -7.47 2.91
N ALA A 489 5.87 -8.43 2.06
CA ALA A 489 6.80 -9.42 1.54
C ALA A 489 6.57 -9.76 0.06
N ALA A 490 5.48 -10.48 -0.31
CA ALA A 490 5.40 -11.13 -1.60
C ALA A 490 5.41 -10.16 -2.78
N PHE A 491 4.69 -9.04 -2.72
CA PHE A 491 4.65 -8.08 -3.83
C PHE A 491 5.89 -7.18 -3.89
N ARG A 492 6.82 -7.33 -2.92
CA ARG A 492 8.16 -6.76 -2.95
C ARG A 492 9.17 -7.63 -3.72
N PHE A 493 8.71 -8.65 -4.43
CA PHE A 493 9.56 -9.48 -5.31
C PHE A 493 10.34 -8.64 -6.33
N GLY A 494 9.75 -7.56 -6.81
CA GLY A 494 10.32 -6.65 -7.80
C GLY A 494 11.64 -6.01 -7.38
N HIS A 495 11.97 -5.99 -6.07
CA HIS A 495 13.25 -5.50 -5.59
C HIS A 495 14.43 -6.32 -6.12
N SER A 496 14.26 -7.63 -6.35
CA SER A 496 15.26 -8.49 -6.97
C SER A 496 15.45 -8.21 -8.47
N LEU A 497 14.42 -7.72 -9.16
CA LEU A 497 14.46 -7.43 -10.59
C LEU A 497 15.18 -6.11 -10.95
N LEU A 498 15.47 -5.26 -9.96
CA LEU A 498 16.03 -3.92 -10.17
C LEU A 498 17.42 -3.98 -10.78
N PRO A 499 17.67 -3.27 -11.91
CA PRO A 499 19.00 -3.17 -12.49
C PRO A 499 19.84 -2.14 -11.73
N THR A 500 21.17 -2.24 -11.84
CA THR A 500 22.10 -1.26 -11.27
C THR A 500 21.97 0.12 -11.94
N ALA A 501 21.61 0.16 -13.22
CA ALA A 501 21.39 1.40 -13.96
C ALA A 501 20.14 1.31 -14.83
N VAL A 502 19.49 2.44 -15.03
CA VAL A 502 18.32 2.57 -15.92
C VAL A 502 18.76 3.18 -17.23
N GLU A 503 18.41 2.54 -18.32
CA GLU A 503 18.84 2.88 -19.67
C GLU A 503 17.84 3.78 -20.39
N ARG A 504 18.35 4.69 -21.22
CA ARG A 504 17.60 5.44 -22.22
C ARG A 504 17.92 4.91 -23.61
N TRP A 505 16.91 4.72 -24.43
CA TRP A 505 17.04 4.22 -25.78
C TRP A 505 16.35 5.15 -26.79
N SER A 506 16.90 5.23 -27.99
CA SER A 506 16.35 6.04 -29.08
C SER A 506 15.11 5.39 -29.70
N LYS A 507 14.32 6.17 -30.43
CA LYS A 507 13.17 5.66 -31.20
C LYS A 507 13.56 4.61 -32.26
N ALA A 508 14.83 4.55 -32.66
CA ALA A 508 15.39 3.51 -33.53
C ALA A 508 15.83 2.25 -32.77
N HIS A 509 15.42 2.09 -31.52
CA HIS A 509 15.77 0.97 -30.62
C HIS A 509 17.29 0.80 -30.46
N LYS A 510 18.01 1.92 -30.28
CA LYS A 510 19.43 1.93 -29.97
C LYS A 510 19.69 2.55 -28.61
N PHE A 511 20.58 1.93 -27.84
CA PHE A 511 21.05 2.44 -26.56
C PHE A 511 21.64 3.86 -26.73
N ILE A 512 21.28 4.77 -25.84
CA ILE A 512 21.82 6.15 -25.80
C ILE A 512 22.77 6.29 -24.61
N SER A 513 22.25 6.03 -23.40
CA SER A 513 22.99 6.18 -22.14
C SER A 513 22.25 5.51 -20.99
N SER A 514 22.92 5.39 -19.86
CA SER A 514 22.31 4.91 -18.63
C SER A 514 22.65 5.85 -17.45
N LYS A 515 21.82 5.80 -16.40
CA LYS A 515 22.08 6.43 -15.12
C LYS A 515 21.95 5.39 -14.00
N ARG A 516 22.82 5.48 -13.00
CA ARG A 516 22.73 4.65 -11.81
C ARG A 516 21.34 4.79 -11.17
N LEU A 517 20.77 3.69 -10.71
CA LEU A 517 19.44 3.68 -10.08
C LEU A 517 19.40 4.64 -8.88
N SER A 518 20.43 4.64 -8.03
CA SER A 518 20.50 5.52 -6.85
C SER A 518 20.53 7.02 -7.19
N ASP A 519 20.89 7.39 -8.42
CA ASP A 519 20.86 8.78 -8.89
C ASP A 519 19.48 9.20 -9.44
N LEU A 520 18.56 8.26 -9.59
CA LEU A 520 17.18 8.49 -10.05
C LEU A 520 16.15 8.39 -8.95
N ILE A 521 16.53 7.84 -7.78
CA ILE A 521 15.65 7.72 -6.62
C ILE A 521 15.39 9.11 -6.03
N ARG A 522 14.12 9.47 -5.90
CA ARG A 522 13.63 10.79 -5.45
C ARG A 522 14.12 11.97 -6.31
N ARG A 523 14.47 11.71 -7.58
CA ARG A 523 15.08 12.70 -8.52
C ARG A 523 14.53 12.55 -9.93
N PRO A 524 13.28 12.97 -10.21
CA PRO A 524 12.65 12.80 -11.53
C PRO A 524 13.06 13.88 -12.54
N TYR A 525 14.09 14.65 -12.28
CA TYR A 525 14.42 15.91 -12.99
C TYR A 525 14.82 15.72 -14.45
N ASP A 526 15.31 14.55 -14.84
CA ASP A 526 15.61 14.28 -16.26
C ASP A 526 14.37 14.41 -17.14
N LEU A 527 13.17 14.22 -16.60
CA LEU A 527 11.92 14.32 -17.36
C LEU A 527 11.62 15.76 -17.82
N PHE A 528 12.26 16.79 -17.23
CA PHE A 528 12.17 18.18 -17.69
C PHE A 528 13.03 18.48 -18.93
N ARG A 529 13.63 17.46 -19.56
CA ARG A 529 14.34 17.57 -20.82
C ARG A 529 13.47 17.02 -21.95
N ALA A 530 13.24 17.82 -22.99
CA ALA A 530 12.39 17.45 -24.11
C ALA A 530 12.79 16.10 -24.73
N GLY A 531 11.83 15.20 -24.93
CA GLY A 531 12.02 13.88 -25.54
C GLY A 531 12.54 12.79 -24.59
N VAL A 532 13.04 13.15 -23.39
CA VAL A 532 13.65 12.18 -22.47
C VAL A 532 12.62 11.21 -21.88
N PHE A 533 11.37 11.65 -21.70
CA PHE A 533 10.27 10.78 -21.31
C PHE A 533 10.16 9.56 -22.24
N ASP A 534 10.14 9.79 -23.53
CA ASP A 534 10.05 8.73 -24.54
C ASP A 534 11.30 7.83 -24.54
N GLU A 535 12.49 8.42 -24.34
CA GLU A 535 13.74 7.65 -24.27
C GLU A 535 13.75 6.67 -23.09
N TYR A 536 13.18 7.05 -21.94
CA TYR A 536 13.02 6.14 -20.80
C TYR A 536 11.99 5.05 -21.10
N PHE A 537 10.86 5.35 -21.76
CA PHE A 537 9.92 4.31 -22.20
C PHE A 537 10.56 3.32 -23.17
N MET A 538 11.35 3.82 -24.12
CA MET A 538 12.14 2.95 -25.00
C MET A 538 13.11 2.07 -24.22
N GLY A 539 13.76 2.61 -23.18
CA GLY A 539 14.60 1.86 -22.26
C GLY A 539 13.82 0.78 -21.49
N LEU A 540 12.67 1.12 -20.94
CA LEU A 540 11.81 0.16 -20.22
C LEU A 540 11.41 -1.06 -21.07
N MET A 541 11.22 -0.87 -22.38
CA MET A 541 10.85 -1.93 -23.33
C MET A 541 12.03 -2.74 -23.86
N ASN A 542 13.25 -2.21 -23.82
CA ASN A 542 14.42 -2.82 -24.45
C ASN A 542 15.46 -3.33 -23.44
N GLN A 543 15.50 -2.77 -22.24
CA GLN A 543 16.41 -3.21 -21.19
C GLN A 543 15.86 -4.46 -20.50
N VAL A 544 16.70 -5.50 -20.37
CA VAL A 544 16.37 -6.71 -19.64
C VAL A 544 16.35 -6.43 -18.13
N ALA A 545 15.38 -7.01 -17.41
CA ALA A 545 15.34 -7.00 -15.96
C ALA A 545 16.39 -7.94 -15.36
N GLN A 546 16.74 -7.77 -14.07
CA GLN A 546 17.48 -8.78 -13.34
C GLN A 546 16.61 -10.03 -13.12
N ALA A 547 17.23 -11.19 -12.90
CA ALA A 547 16.52 -12.39 -12.53
C ALA A 547 15.88 -12.23 -11.13
N MET A 548 14.72 -12.84 -10.91
CA MET A 548 14.12 -12.94 -9.58
C MET A 548 14.80 -14.10 -8.82
N ASP A 549 15.77 -13.76 -8.00
CA ASP A 549 16.60 -14.67 -7.20
C ASP A 549 17.04 -13.98 -5.90
N ASP A 550 18.01 -14.57 -5.19
CA ASP A 550 18.56 -14.01 -3.95
C ASP A 550 19.50 -12.80 -4.19
N SER A 551 19.85 -12.49 -5.44
CA SER A 551 20.75 -11.37 -5.77
C SER A 551 20.00 -10.03 -5.81
N ILE A 552 20.58 -9.01 -5.17
CA ILE A 552 20.00 -7.65 -5.10
C ILE A 552 21.08 -6.62 -5.38
N THR A 553 20.81 -5.66 -6.26
CA THR A 553 21.77 -4.60 -6.59
C THR A 553 22.13 -3.74 -5.38
N GLN A 554 23.42 -3.43 -5.23
CA GLN A 554 23.93 -2.52 -4.19
C GLN A 554 23.40 -1.10 -4.30
N GLU A 555 22.81 -0.73 -5.43
CA GLU A 555 22.13 0.57 -5.57
C GLU A 555 20.99 0.73 -4.57
N VAL A 556 20.38 -0.36 -4.08
CA VAL A 556 19.31 -0.34 -3.09
C VAL A 556 19.66 -0.99 -1.76
N THR A 557 20.76 -1.77 -1.64
CA THR A 557 21.20 -2.33 -0.36
C THR A 557 22.21 -1.45 0.37
N ASN A 558 22.85 -0.50 -0.34
CA ASN A 558 23.87 0.40 0.19
C ASN A 558 23.61 1.88 -0.11
N HIS A 559 22.78 2.17 -1.12
CA HIS A 559 22.61 3.54 -1.64
C HIS A 559 21.15 3.99 -1.74
N LEU A 560 20.20 3.27 -1.14
CA LEU A 560 18.79 3.66 -1.15
C LEU A 560 18.60 5.03 -0.48
N PHE A 561 17.84 5.94 -1.13
CA PHE A 561 17.58 7.30 -0.64
C PHE A 561 18.84 8.09 -0.26
N LYS A 562 19.93 7.86 -0.95
CA LYS A 562 21.20 8.54 -0.73
C LYS A 562 21.03 10.06 -0.82
N LYS A 563 21.35 10.78 0.25
CA LYS A 563 21.31 12.24 0.29
C LYS A 563 22.32 12.84 -0.71
N ALA A 564 22.06 14.07 -1.17
CA ALA A 564 22.96 14.77 -2.08
C ALA A 564 24.36 14.88 -1.47
N GLY A 565 25.40 14.46 -2.21
CA GLY A 565 26.79 14.45 -1.74
C GLY A 565 27.17 13.32 -0.79
N ALA A 566 26.22 12.52 -0.29
CA ALA A 566 26.52 11.35 0.54
C ALA A 566 27.11 10.21 -0.28
N LYS A 567 27.96 9.39 0.37
CA LYS A 567 28.60 8.21 -0.23
C LYS A 567 27.81 6.92 0.03
N PHE A 568 26.83 6.96 0.91
CA PHE A 568 25.99 5.83 1.31
C PHE A 568 24.51 6.28 1.41
N GLY A 569 23.62 5.31 1.42
CA GLY A 569 22.21 5.45 1.69
C GLY A 569 21.74 4.37 2.65
N MET A 570 20.47 4.00 2.54
CA MET A 570 19.82 2.96 3.34
C MET A 570 19.89 1.58 2.64
N ASP A 571 19.33 0.56 3.28
CA ASP A 571 19.28 -0.83 2.81
C ASP A 571 17.83 -1.32 2.68
N LEU A 572 17.35 -1.46 1.45
CA LEU A 572 16.01 -1.90 1.13
C LEU A 572 15.71 -3.34 1.61
N VAL A 573 16.70 -4.23 1.53
CA VAL A 573 16.56 -5.62 1.97
C VAL A 573 16.39 -5.68 3.49
N SER A 574 17.19 -4.91 4.23
CA SER A 574 17.01 -4.77 5.68
C SER A 574 15.62 -4.23 6.03
N PHE A 575 15.10 -3.28 5.27
CA PHE A 575 13.73 -2.80 5.44
C PHE A 575 12.69 -3.90 5.25
N ASN A 576 12.86 -4.76 4.25
CA ASN A 576 11.92 -5.86 4.00
C ASN A 576 11.88 -6.84 5.18
N MET A 577 13.06 -7.21 5.74
CA MET A 577 13.13 -8.07 6.92
C MET A 577 12.48 -7.42 8.14
N GLN A 578 12.88 -6.20 8.45
CA GLN A 578 12.40 -5.46 9.61
C GLN A 578 10.88 -5.23 9.54
N ARG A 579 10.37 -4.91 8.33
CA ARG A 579 8.93 -4.68 8.10
C ARG A 579 8.11 -5.97 8.27
N GLY A 580 8.56 -7.09 7.75
CA GLY A 580 7.89 -8.38 7.93
C GLY A 580 7.80 -8.78 9.42
N ARG A 581 8.90 -8.59 10.16
CA ARG A 581 8.97 -8.91 11.59
C ARG A 581 8.05 -8.02 12.42
N GLU A 582 8.01 -6.72 12.15
CA GLU A 582 7.15 -5.78 12.88
C GLU A 582 5.67 -5.88 12.49
N PHE A 583 5.35 -6.37 11.29
CA PHE A 583 3.98 -6.72 10.87
C PHE A 583 3.47 -7.98 11.59
N GLY A 584 4.34 -8.70 12.28
CA GLY A 584 4.02 -9.99 12.89
C GLY A 584 3.86 -11.11 11.88
N LEU A 585 4.49 -11.01 10.70
CA LEU A 585 4.41 -12.08 9.71
C LEU A 585 5.08 -13.34 10.25
N PRO A 586 4.43 -14.52 10.16
CA PRO A 586 5.08 -15.82 10.34
C PRO A 586 6.31 -16.00 9.45
N GLY A 587 7.14 -16.99 9.77
CA GLY A 587 8.29 -17.35 8.94
C GLY A 587 7.88 -17.95 7.59
N TYR A 588 8.83 -17.98 6.66
CA TYR A 588 8.66 -18.50 5.30
C TYR A 588 8.05 -19.91 5.25
N MET A 589 8.43 -20.82 6.14
CA MET A 589 7.91 -22.19 6.17
C MET A 589 6.41 -22.27 6.48
N GLU A 590 5.87 -21.37 7.30
CA GLU A 590 4.44 -21.32 7.60
C GLU A 590 3.61 -20.98 6.35
N TYR A 591 4.11 -20.05 5.52
CA TYR A 591 3.46 -19.71 4.26
C TYR A 591 3.59 -20.84 3.22
N ARG A 592 4.70 -21.58 3.19
CA ARG A 592 4.80 -22.78 2.38
C ARG A 592 3.71 -23.77 2.75
N LYS A 593 3.55 -24.04 4.05
CA LYS A 593 2.50 -24.92 4.57
C LYS A 593 1.10 -24.42 4.21
N PHE A 594 0.84 -23.12 4.36
CA PHE A 594 -0.42 -22.50 3.93
C PHE A 594 -0.72 -22.73 2.45
N CYS A 595 0.30 -22.63 1.60
CA CYS A 595 0.19 -22.85 0.15
C CYS A 595 0.16 -24.33 -0.25
N GLY A 596 0.16 -25.27 0.71
CA GLY A 596 0.17 -26.71 0.45
C GLY A 596 1.52 -27.25 -0.04
N LEU A 597 2.61 -26.53 0.24
CA LEU A 597 3.97 -26.90 -0.11
C LEU A 597 4.66 -27.66 1.03
N PRO A 598 5.71 -28.49 0.74
CA PRO A 598 6.41 -29.23 1.76
C PRO A 598 7.03 -28.33 2.84
N TRP A 599 6.91 -28.78 4.08
CA TRP A 599 7.63 -28.24 5.23
C TRP A 599 9.01 -28.89 5.36
N SER A 600 9.99 -28.16 5.84
CA SER A 600 11.33 -28.66 6.13
C SER A 600 11.76 -28.26 7.55
N ASP A 601 12.15 -29.25 8.36
CA ASP A 601 12.72 -29.01 9.72
C ASP A 601 14.24 -28.80 9.69
N ARG A 602 14.88 -29.16 8.58
CA ARG A 602 16.32 -29.06 8.40
C ARG A 602 16.64 -28.32 7.11
N PHE A 603 17.74 -27.56 7.12
CA PHE A 603 18.17 -26.80 5.93
C PHE A 603 18.49 -27.73 4.75
N GLU A 604 19.08 -28.89 5.00
CA GLU A 604 19.43 -29.86 3.95
C GLU A 604 18.21 -30.34 3.16
N ASP A 605 17.02 -30.36 3.76
CA ASP A 605 15.80 -30.84 3.13
C ASP A 605 15.19 -29.80 2.17
N MET A 606 15.74 -28.55 2.14
CA MET A 606 15.25 -27.46 1.29
C MET A 606 15.80 -27.50 -0.14
N PHE A 607 16.65 -28.46 -0.51
CA PHE A 607 17.34 -28.51 -1.82
C PHE A 607 16.41 -28.53 -3.04
N GLN A 608 15.17 -28.97 -2.87
CA GLN A 608 14.18 -28.97 -3.94
C GLN A 608 13.64 -27.55 -4.21
N SER A 609 13.53 -26.72 -3.17
CA SER A 609 12.93 -25.39 -3.24
C SER A 609 13.94 -24.28 -3.55
N MET A 610 15.22 -24.46 -3.22
CA MET A 610 16.25 -23.42 -3.33
C MET A 610 17.58 -23.98 -3.85
N PRO A 611 18.47 -23.13 -4.39
CA PRO A 611 19.87 -23.50 -4.68
C PRO A 611 20.62 -23.91 -3.41
N ASN A 612 21.51 -24.92 -3.54
CA ASN A 612 22.30 -25.41 -2.40
C ASN A 612 23.21 -24.33 -1.77
N GLU A 613 23.71 -23.41 -2.55
CA GLU A 613 24.52 -22.30 -2.06
C GLU A 613 23.70 -21.37 -1.13
N THR A 614 22.50 -21.00 -1.56
CA THR A 614 21.57 -20.19 -0.77
C THR A 614 21.20 -20.89 0.53
N ILE A 615 20.96 -22.21 0.49
CA ILE A 615 20.70 -23.01 1.70
C ILE A 615 21.87 -22.97 2.68
N ARG A 616 23.13 -23.06 2.19
CA ARG A 616 24.31 -22.93 3.03
C ARG A 616 24.43 -21.55 3.67
N LYS A 617 24.12 -20.49 2.91
CA LYS A 617 24.08 -19.13 3.45
C LYS A 617 23.05 -19.04 4.61
N TYR A 618 21.82 -19.57 4.41
CA TYR A 618 20.79 -19.59 5.48
C TYR A 618 21.25 -20.36 6.71
N SER A 619 21.79 -21.57 6.55
CA SER A 619 22.26 -22.40 7.68
C SER A 619 23.43 -21.79 8.46
N SER A 620 24.12 -20.79 7.88
CA SER A 620 25.24 -20.09 8.57
C SER A 620 24.77 -19.01 9.54
N ILE A 621 23.53 -18.49 9.40
CA ILE A 621 23.04 -17.37 10.22
C ILE A 621 21.71 -17.65 10.93
N PHE A 622 20.87 -18.56 10.42
CA PHE A 622 19.62 -18.96 11.07
C PHE A 622 19.76 -20.29 11.80
N GLU A 623 19.05 -20.44 12.91
CA GLU A 623 19.06 -21.66 13.71
C GLU A 623 18.13 -22.75 13.15
N HIS A 624 17.05 -22.34 12.50
CA HIS A 624 16.03 -23.25 11.96
C HIS A 624 15.39 -22.70 10.68
N PRO A 625 15.00 -23.55 9.71
CA PRO A 625 14.32 -23.09 8.50
C PRO A 625 13.06 -22.27 8.73
N ALA A 626 12.30 -22.55 9.81
CA ALA A 626 11.12 -21.79 10.20
C ALA A 626 11.39 -20.34 10.59
N ASP A 627 12.66 -20.00 10.89
CA ASP A 627 13.08 -18.64 11.24
C ASP A 627 13.28 -17.75 10.03
N ILE A 628 13.45 -18.32 8.83
CA ILE A 628 13.66 -17.55 7.59
C ILE A 628 12.52 -16.57 7.38
N ASP A 629 12.88 -15.30 7.18
CA ASP A 629 11.90 -14.26 6.88
C ASP A 629 11.19 -14.53 5.54
N LEU A 630 9.88 -14.26 5.45
CA LEU A 630 9.07 -14.58 4.28
C LEU A 630 9.63 -13.95 3.00
N TRP A 631 10.04 -12.67 3.04
CA TRP A 631 10.57 -12.01 1.84
C TRP A 631 11.84 -12.68 1.33
N SER A 632 12.81 -12.92 2.24
CA SER A 632 14.09 -13.55 1.91
C SER A 632 13.89 -14.95 1.34
N GLY A 633 13.09 -15.78 2.02
CA GLY A 633 12.78 -17.14 1.54
C GLY A 633 12.05 -17.15 0.21
N GLY A 634 11.11 -16.24 0.03
CA GLY A 634 10.29 -16.16 -1.19
C GLY A 634 11.05 -15.76 -2.45
N VAL A 635 11.99 -14.79 -2.36
CA VAL A 635 12.83 -14.42 -3.52
C VAL A 635 13.89 -15.48 -3.83
N SER A 636 14.27 -16.28 -2.85
CA SER A 636 15.28 -17.32 -2.99
C SER A 636 14.74 -18.65 -3.55
N GLU A 637 13.40 -18.79 -3.68
CA GLU A 637 12.80 -20.00 -4.26
C GLU A 637 13.13 -20.15 -5.76
N LYS A 638 13.27 -21.40 -6.19
CA LYS A 638 13.30 -21.72 -7.62
C LYS A 638 11.97 -21.32 -8.26
N PRO A 639 11.98 -20.62 -9.40
CA PRO A 639 10.76 -20.21 -10.07
C PRO A 639 9.93 -21.40 -10.58
N LEU A 640 8.61 -21.20 -10.62
CA LEU A 640 7.71 -22.14 -11.27
C LEU A 640 7.91 -22.13 -12.80
N PRO A 641 7.65 -23.24 -13.50
CA PRO A 641 7.70 -23.27 -14.95
C PRO A 641 6.80 -22.19 -15.59
N GLY A 642 7.36 -21.37 -16.47
CA GLY A 642 6.62 -20.28 -17.13
C GLY A 642 6.25 -19.10 -16.23
N SER A 643 6.84 -19.00 -15.04
CA SER A 643 6.65 -17.92 -14.06
C SER A 643 7.99 -17.28 -13.70
N ILE A 644 7.96 -16.03 -13.31
CA ILE A 644 9.12 -15.37 -12.69
C ILE A 644 9.24 -15.78 -11.22
N LEU A 645 8.13 -16.13 -10.57
CA LEU A 645 8.02 -16.33 -9.14
C LEU A 645 8.20 -17.81 -8.73
N GLY A 646 8.74 -18.01 -7.54
CA GLY A 646 8.64 -19.27 -6.82
C GLY A 646 7.22 -19.54 -6.31
N PRO A 647 6.92 -20.80 -5.90
CA PRO A 647 5.56 -21.23 -5.59
C PRO A 647 4.93 -20.49 -4.40
N THR A 648 5.71 -20.06 -3.41
CA THR A 648 5.16 -19.37 -2.23
C THR A 648 4.69 -17.96 -2.59
N PHE A 649 5.50 -17.18 -3.28
CA PHE A 649 5.09 -15.84 -3.72
C PHE A 649 3.99 -15.90 -4.77
N ALA A 650 4.04 -16.85 -5.70
CA ALA A 650 2.96 -17.07 -6.67
C ALA A 650 1.63 -17.34 -5.98
N CYS A 651 1.60 -18.16 -4.93
CA CYS A 651 0.40 -18.45 -4.14
C CYS A 651 -0.17 -17.20 -3.46
N ILE A 652 0.67 -16.43 -2.74
CA ILE A 652 0.23 -15.23 -2.00
C ILE A 652 -0.27 -14.15 -2.97
N ILE A 653 0.47 -13.90 -4.04
CA ILE A 653 0.12 -12.89 -5.05
C ILE A 653 -1.15 -13.27 -5.78
N ALA A 654 -1.28 -14.52 -6.21
CA ALA A 654 -2.48 -15.01 -6.89
C ALA A 654 -3.71 -14.94 -5.96
N THR A 655 -3.55 -15.21 -4.66
CA THR A 655 -4.63 -15.07 -3.68
C THR A 655 -5.10 -13.63 -3.59
N GLN A 656 -4.18 -12.65 -3.47
CA GLN A 656 -4.56 -11.23 -3.41
C GLN A 656 -5.30 -10.81 -4.68
N PHE A 657 -4.78 -11.10 -5.86
CA PHE A 657 -5.44 -10.70 -7.11
C PHE A 657 -6.77 -11.41 -7.32
N SER A 658 -6.91 -12.66 -6.85
CA SER A 658 -8.20 -13.36 -6.83
C SER A 658 -9.22 -12.64 -5.92
N TYR A 659 -8.81 -12.22 -4.73
CA TYR A 659 -9.66 -11.48 -3.81
C TYR A 659 -10.03 -10.09 -4.35
N SER A 660 -9.08 -9.37 -4.92
CA SER A 660 -9.31 -8.06 -5.52
C SER A 660 -10.26 -8.09 -6.70
N ARG A 661 -10.27 -9.19 -7.51
CA ARG A 661 -11.20 -9.37 -8.61
C ARG A 661 -12.58 -9.78 -8.12
N ARG A 662 -12.65 -10.80 -7.25
CA ARG A 662 -13.92 -11.37 -6.78
C ARG A 662 -14.65 -10.51 -5.76
N GLY A 663 -13.90 -9.74 -4.97
CA GLY A 663 -14.46 -8.82 -3.97
C GLY A 663 -14.80 -7.43 -4.51
N ASP A 664 -14.56 -7.17 -5.78
CA ASP A 664 -14.77 -5.87 -6.40
C ASP A 664 -16.09 -5.82 -7.19
N ARG A 665 -17.12 -5.20 -6.62
CA ARG A 665 -18.42 -5.01 -7.28
C ARG A 665 -18.34 -4.13 -8.54
N PHE A 666 -17.28 -3.37 -8.73
CA PHE A 666 -17.04 -2.53 -9.89
C PHE A 666 -16.07 -3.14 -10.91
N TRP A 667 -15.74 -4.44 -10.75
CA TRP A 667 -14.86 -5.11 -11.71
C TRP A 667 -15.41 -4.98 -13.14
N TYR A 668 -14.56 -4.58 -14.08
CA TYR A 668 -14.98 -4.11 -15.40
C TYR A 668 -15.70 -5.17 -16.26
N GLU A 669 -15.52 -6.47 -16.00
CA GLU A 669 -16.16 -7.55 -16.74
C GLU A 669 -17.54 -7.95 -16.17
N LEU A 670 -17.99 -7.35 -15.05
CA LEU A 670 -19.22 -7.78 -14.37
C LEU A 670 -20.48 -7.35 -15.14
N PRO A 671 -21.52 -8.23 -15.21
CA PRO A 671 -22.85 -7.87 -15.65
C PRO A 671 -23.68 -7.25 -14.51
N ASN A 672 -24.81 -6.67 -14.85
CA ASN A 672 -25.91 -6.35 -13.94
C ASN A 672 -25.56 -5.42 -12.77
N GLN A 673 -24.50 -4.61 -12.90
CA GLN A 673 -24.15 -3.56 -11.96
C GLN A 673 -24.45 -2.20 -12.60
N PRO A 674 -24.75 -1.15 -11.83
CA PRO A 674 -24.86 0.21 -12.38
C PRO A 674 -23.59 0.67 -13.10
N SER A 675 -22.45 0.08 -12.73
CA SER A 675 -21.12 0.32 -13.32
C SER A 675 -20.79 -0.55 -14.52
N SER A 676 -21.62 -1.54 -14.88
CA SER A 676 -21.32 -2.47 -15.98
C SER A 676 -21.19 -1.75 -17.32
N PHE A 677 -20.22 -2.17 -18.12
CA PHE A 677 -20.11 -1.74 -19.51
C PHE A 677 -21.10 -2.48 -20.40
N THR A 678 -21.48 -1.90 -21.53
CA THR A 678 -22.24 -2.65 -22.54
C THR A 678 -21.35 -3.73 -23.18
N PRO A 679 -21.90 -4.77 -23.82
CA PRO A 679 -21.08 -5.78 -24.48
C PRO A 679 -20.09 -5.21 -25.48
N GLU A 680 -20.48 -4.17 -26.23
CA GLU A 680 -19.64 -3.49 -27.22
C GLU A 680 -18.48 -2.72 -26.53
N GLN A 681 -18.79 -1.95 -25.48
CA GLN A 681 -17.79 -1.23 -24.69
C GLN A 681 -16.78 -2.19 -24.05
N LEU A 682 -17.27 -3.31 -23.51
CA LEU A 682 -16.42 -4.33 -22.89
C LEU A 682 -15.46 -4.96 -23.92
N GLN A 683 -15.91 -5.21 -25.15
CA GLN A 683 -15.04 -5.71 -26.21
C GLN A 683 -13.99 -4.70 -26.64
N GLU A 684 -14.30 -3.40 -26.63
CA GLU A 684 -13.31 -2.36 -26.88
C GLU A 684 -12.21 -2.33 -25.83
N ILE A 685 -12.59 -2.40 -24.53
CA ILE A 685 -11.61 -2.44 -23.44
C ILE A 685 -10.67 -3.67 -23.58
N ARG A 686 -11.19 -4.82 -23.97
CA ARG A 686 -10.43 -6.07 -24.17
C ARG A 686 -9.41 -6.01 -25.30
N LYS A 687 -9.52 -5.06 -26.23
CA LYS A 687 -8.54 -4.84 -27.29
C LYS A 687 -7.31 -4.06 -26.81
N VAL A 688 -7.43 -3.32 -25.71
CA VAL A 688 -6.37 -2.43 -25.23
C VAL A 688 -5.18 -3.24 -24.76
N ARG A 689 -3.98 -2.82 -25.16
CA ARG A 689 -2.69 -3.35 -24.75
C ARG A 689 -1.83 -2.25 -24.18
N LEU A 690 -0.87 -2.59 -23.33
CA LEU A 690 0.12 -1.64 -22.85
C LEU A 690 0.87 -0.96 -24.04
N ALA A 691 1.18 -1.73 -25.08
CA ALA A 691 1.77 -1.20 -26.32
C ALA A 691 0.92 -0.06 -26.93
N ARG A 692 -0.41 -0.16 -26.90
CA ARG A 692 -1.32 0.88 -27.39
C ARG A 692 -1.26 2.13 -26.50
N LEU A 693 -1.27 1.96 -25.18
CA LEU A 693 -1.15 3.08 -24.23
C LEU A 693 0.15 3.86 -24.44
N ILE A 694 1.26 3.15 -24.67
CA ILE A 694 2.57 3.77 -24.98
C ILE A 694 2.49 4.56 -26.27
N CYS A 695 1.95 3.98 -27.34
CA CYS A 695 1.81 4.65 -28.63
C CYS A 695 0.95 5.91 -28.58
N ASP A 696 -0.16 5.89 -27.80
CA ASP A 696 -1.10 7.01 -27.74
C ASP A 696 -0.60 8.16 -26.84
N ASN A 697 0.24 7.85 -25.83
CA ASN A 697 0.63 8.80 -24.80
C ASN A 697 2.11 9.20 -24.80
N THR A 698 2.88 8.77 -25.80
CA THR A 698 4.24 9.25 -26.09
C THR A 698 4.24 10.12 -27.35
N ASP A 699 5.36 10.78 -27.63
CA ASP A 699 5.46 11.76 -28.73
C ASP A 699 6.29 11.25 -29.91
N LEU A 700 7.40 10.51 -29.62
CA LEU A 700 8.42 10.17 -30.60
C LEU A 700 8.49 8.66 -30.90
N ILE A 701 7.73 7.84 -30.20
CA ILE A 701 7.76 6.39 -30.33
C ILE A 701 6.90 5.98 -31.52
N ASP A 702 7.56 5.46 -32.56
CA ASP A 702 6.93 5.05 -33.83
C ASP A 702 6.65 3.53 -33.88
N THR A 703 7.43 2.74 -33.13
CA THR A 703 7.35 1.27 -33.11
C THR A 703 7.51 0.73 -31.70
N VAL A 704 6.75 -0.31 -31.39
CA VAL A 704 6.77 -1.00 -30.10
C VAL A 704 6.63 -2.50 -30.32
N GLN A 705 7.15 -3.32 -29.40
CA GLN A 705 6.79 -4.75 -29.38
C GLN A 705 5.36 -4.96 -28.85
N LEU A 706 4.72 -6.04 -29.30
CA LEU A 706 3.32 -6.36 -28.93
C LEU A 706 3.13 -6.50 -27.42
N TYR A 707 4.13 -7.01 -26.72
CA TYR A 707 4.15 -7.19 -25.25
C TYR A 707 5.36 -6.43 -24.68
N PRO A 708 5.20 -5.17 -24.23
CA PRO A 708 6.30 -4.34 -23.75
C PRO A 708 7.06 -4.88 -22.55
N MET A 709 6.44 -5.75 -21.76
CA MET A 709 7.03 -6.41 -20.59
C MET A 709 7.93 -7.60 -20.94
N VAL A 710 8.00 -7.96 -22.22
CA VAL A 710 8.83 -9.04 -22.75
C VAL A 710 9.77 -8.48 -23.79
N LEU A 711 11.01 -8.98 -23.83
CA LEU A 711 12.00 -8.59 -24.83
C LEU A 711 11.46 -8.82 -26.25
N PRO A 712 11.81 -7.95 -27.21
CA PRO A 712 11.38 -8.11 -28.58
C PRO A 712 12.00 -9.36 -29.22
N ASP A 713 11.19 -10.07 -29.98
CA ASP A 713 11.57 -11.23 -30.78
C ASP A 713 10.85 -11.19 -32.13
N HIS A 714 11.49 -11.64 -33.21
CA HIS A 714 10.94 -11.53 -34.54
C HIS A 714 9.68 -12.37 -34.77
N GLU A 715 9.57 -13.52 -34.10
CA GLU A 715 8.49 -14.45 -34.29
C GLU A 715 7.41 -14.31 -33.22
N ILE A 716 7.83 -14.22 -31.95
CA ILE A 716 6.94 -14.31 -30.79
C ILE A 716 6.45 -12.93 -30.32
N ASN A 717 7.35 -11.91 -30.36
CA ASN A 717 7.07 -10.56 -29.87
C ASN A 717 7.64 -9.49 -30.82
N PRO A 718 7.16 -9.43 -32.08
CA PRO A 718 7.72 -8.50 -33.07
C PRO A 718 7.42 -7.05 -32.72
N ARG A 719 8.37 -6.16 -33.13
CA ARG A 719 8.12 -4.72 -33.11
C ARG A 719 7.23 -4.36 -34.30
N VAL A 720 6.16 -3.63 -33.99
CA VAL A 720 5.15 -3.21 -34.96
C VAL A 720 5.00 -1.69 -34.96
N PRO A 721 4.66 -1.06 -36.09
CA PRO A 721 4.38 0.37 -36.12
C PRO A 721 3.15 0.72 -35.26
N CYS A 722 3.24 1.81 -34.49
CA CYS A 722 2.13 2.33 -33.66
C CYS A 722 0.86 2.61 -34.47
N LYS A 723 1.01 3.00 -35.75
CA LYS A 723 -0.11 3.29 -36.64
C LYS A 723 -0.62 2.07 -37.43
N SER A 724 -0.07 0.88 -37.14
CA SER A 724 -0.59 -0.35 -37.75
C SER A 724 -1.86 -0.82 -37.07
N GLY A 725 -2.76 -1.48 -37.80
CA GLY A 725 -3.96 -2.09 -37.24
C GLY A 725 -3.69 -3.31 -36.33
N ILE A 726 -2.42 -3.72 -36.14
CA ILE A 726 -1.99 -4.85 -35.32
C ILE A 726 -2.21 -4.55 -33.83
N ILE A 727 -2.02 -3.29 -33.42
CA ILE A 727 -2.36 -2.80 -32.07
C ILE A 727 -3.55 -1.86 -32.19
N PRO A 728 -4.78 -2.37 -32.04
CA PRO A 728 -5.99 -1.59 -32.26
C PRO A 728 -6.14 -0.48 -31.20
N SER A 729 -6.67 0.65 -31.63
CA SER A 729 -7.11 1.72 -30.75
C SER A 729 -8.48 1.42 -30.15
N LEU A 730 -8.76 1.96 -28.97
CA LEU A 730 -10.08 1.91 -28.35
C LEU A 730 -11.07 2.78 -29.18
N ASP A 731 -12.17 2.19 -29.63
CA ASP A 731 -13.25 2.91 -30.33
C ASP A 731 -14.22 3.55 -29.32
N LEU A 732 -14.03 4.82 -29.04
CA LEU A 732 -14.88 5.56 -28.11
C LEU A 732 -16.31 5.79 -28.65
N SER A 733 -16.60 5.58 -29.94
CA SER A 733 -17.96 5.69 -30.48
C SER A 733 -18.97 4.79 -29.76
N LYS A 734 -18.51 3.72 -29.11
CA LYS A 734 -19.35 2.83 -28.27
C LYS A 734 -19.85 3.50 -26.99
N TRP A 735 -19.33 4.65 -26.63
CA TRP A 735 -19.79 5.49 -25.52
C TRP A 735 -20.67 6.66 -25.98
N ALA A 736 -21.05 6.72 -27.27
CA ALA A 736 -21.97 7.74 -27.77
C ALA A 736 -23.31 7.64 -27.03
N HIS A 737 -23.74 8.73 -26.39
CA HIS A 737 -24.99 8.84 -25.71
C HIS A 737 -25.84 9.84 -26.48
N PHE A 738 -26.88 9.36 -27.16
CA PHE A 738 -27.86 10.22 -27.79
C PHE A 738 -28.84 10.67 -26.72
N PRO A 739 -28.97 11.98 -26.44
CA PRO A 739 -30.09 12.47 -25.62
C PRO A 739 -31.36 11.93 -26.26
N HIS A 740 -32.20 11.29 -25.49
CA HIS A 740 -33.54 10.94 -26.00
C HIS A 740 -34.18 12.26 -26.45
N GLU A 741 -34.16 12.54 -27.73
CA GLU A 741 -35.22 13.37 -28.32
C GLU A 741 -36.50 12.79 -27.77
N HIS A 742 -37.34 13.63 -27.16
CA HIS A 742 -38.61 13.26 -26.57
C HIS A 742 -39.20 12.13 -27.39
N ALA A 743 -39.40 10.97 -26.79
CA ALA A 743 -40.18 9.92 -27.43
C ALA A 743 -41.50 10.59 -27.75
N PHE A 744 -41.64 10.96 -29.01
CA PHE A 744 -42.94 11.33 -29.55
C PHE A 744 -43.81 10.15 -29.17
N GLN A 745 -44.71 10.39 -28.20
CA GLN A 745 -45.69 9.39 -27.84
C GLN A 745 -46.47 9.15 -29.12
N LEU A 746 -46.43 7.93 -29.59
CA LEU A 746 -47.20 7.45 -30.74
C LEU A 746 -48.69 7.74 -30.58
N ASN A 747 -49.13 8.16 -29.39
CA ASN A 747 -50.48 8.59 -29.05
C ASN A 747 -50.86 9.98 -29.61
N ASP A 748 -49.89 10.82 -30.00
CA ASP A 748 -50.20 12.14 -30.61
C ASP A 748 -50.45 12.07 -32.13
N ILE A 749 -50.17 10.92 -32.75
CA ILE A 749 -50.49 10.70 -34.20
C ILE A 749 -51.84 10.00 -34.41
N LEU A 750 -52.42 9.41 -33.37
CA LEU A 750 -53.76 8.80 -33.42
C LEU A 750 -54.81 9.69 -32.72
N GLY A 751 -54.62 10.97 -32.78
CA GLY A 751 -55.64 11.92 -32.43
C GLY A 751 -56.85 11.85 -33.37
N LYS A 752 -57.71 10.99 -33.05
CA LYS A 752 -59.17 10.86 -33.14
C LYS A 752 -59.59 9.43 -33.31
#